data_70de999e06cd7fed14750f446184f198
#
_entry.id   70de999e06cd7fed14750f446184f198
#
_cell.length_a   1.000
_cell.length_b   1.000
_cell.length_c   1.000
_cell.angle_alpha   90.00
_cell.angle_beta   90.00
_cell.angle_gamma   90.00
#
_symmetry.space_group_name_H-M   'P 1'
#
loop_
_entity.id
_entity.type
_entity.pdbx_description
1 polymer ?
#
loop_
_entity_poly.entity_id
_entity_poly.type
_entity_poly.pdbx_seq_one_letter_code
_entity_poly.pdbx_strand_id
1 'polypeptide(L)'
;MDATKGNIYSILNGNKQFLIPVYQRYYSWDIEQCKRLWNDIVDMQKKNKQGHFVGSIVNIAEQAMPTGVQKYMIIDGQQRMTTLTLLLIALRDYSIDHPKDTSINFLRIDNMLLKNEYENGDERYKLLLTENDRDILINLIERKPISENTVSRLLTNYSFFVEQIEKNELMPAEIYESIGKLQIVNITLDRAVDDAQAIFESLNSTGKELSESDLIRNYILMGLENNEQRYIYEHFWRPMELMFDYEKQGTIMDKFFRDYLTMKLIRIPKMDKVYEEFKLYHINCEFSSVADLCEDLLKYAKYYTDMVFVRNSNHEIKNLYADVKDLRMEVAFPFLLKVHNDCLEKVITEENLIEILKICISYVFRRSICDIPTNSLNKTFATLRNEIKQDDYMNSIKAFFVLRDDYKQFPNDDKFENAFCSRDIYNMRSRNYILSHLENYKNKAPIVIENYTIEHIMPQNTNLNDEWKKELGPNWKDVQKKYLHTIGNLTLTAYNSEMSDKPFIVKMEMEGGFKESALRLNSYLVKLTEWNENHIKERAKLLTDKAKQVWKYPMISEKELAPYCVEEKLVHKYSLDTYDFNVFTKTLFEVLDKRIMNLSSDVKREYKKLYIAYKVDTNFVDVVVQKQRLRISVNMKFTDIYDPKGICKDITGIGRWGNGDVEVFMDHTSDVDNVMEIIEQSYKQQEE
;
A
#
# COMPACT_ATOMS: atom_id res chain seq x y z
N MET A 1 32.22 20.58 9.12
CA MET A 1 31.99 19.24 9.73
C MET A 1 33.18 18.82 10.56
N ASP A 2 33.00 18.48 11.83
CA ASP A 2 34.04 17.96 12.73
C ASP A 2 33.64 16.56 13.22
N ALA A 3 34.53 15.58 13.12
CA ALA A 3 34.26 14.19 13.49
C ALA A 3 35.26 13.73 14.55
N THR A 4 34.78 13.42 15.73
CA THR A 4 35.58 12.99 16.87
C THR A 4 35.18 11.59 17.33
N LYS A 5 36.18 10.76 17.63
CA LYS A 5 36.00 9.47 18.26
C LYS A 5 35.85 9.66 19.78
N GLY A 6 34.78 9.16 20.35
CA GLY A 6 34.54 9.25 21.79
C GLY A 6 33.74 8.05 22.31
N ASN A 7 33.30 8.15 23.53
CA ASN A 7 32.33 7.26 24.15
C ASN A 7 31.17 8.11 24.72
N ILE A 8 30.10 7.45 25.15
CA ILE A 8 28.92 8.14 25.66
C ILE A 8 29.22 9.08 26.81
N TYR A 9 30.17 8.72 27.69
CA TYR A 9 30.56 9.56 28.83
C TYR A 9 31.21 10.86 28.37
N SER A 10 32.13 10.81 27.40
CA SER A 10 32.77 12.02 26.86
C SER A 10 31.80 12.91 26.07
N ILE A 11 30.80 12.29 25.44
CA ILE A 11 29.77 13.05 24.69
C ILE A 11 28.87 13.79 25.66
N LEU A 12 28.37 13.14 26.72
CA LEU A 12 27.43 13.72 27.70
C LEU A 12 28.11 14.63 28.72
N ASN A 13 29.39 14.47 28.99
CA ASN A 13 30.11 15.24 29.98
C ASN A 13 30.20 16.76 29.63
N GLY A 14 30.24 17.61 30.66
CA GLY A 14 30.25 19.09 30.52
C GLY A 14 28.83 19.66 30.44
N ASN A 15 28.72 20.99 30.37
CA ASN A 15 27.45 21.69 30.33
C ASN A 15 26.83 21.64 28.92
N LYS A 16 26.24 20.52 28.60
CA LYS A 16 25.70 20.19 27.26
C LYS A 16 24.26 19.69 27.34
N GLN A 17 23.51 19.93 26.28
CA GLN A 17 22.17 19.36 26.09
C GLN A 17 22.00 18.87 24.66
N PHE A 18 21.49 17.66 24.50
CA PHE A 18 21.14 17.07 23.21
C PHE A 18 19.64 17.11 23.02
N LEU A 19 19.20 17.74 21.93
CA LEU A 19 17.80 17.95 21.61
C LEU A 19 17.42 17.02 20.44
N ILE A 20 16.36 16.27 20.61
CA ILE A 20 15.75 15.55 19.50
C ILE A 20 14.74 16.49 18.83
N PRO A 21 14.95 16.89 17.55
CA PRO A 21 14.05 17.80 16.86
C PRO A 21 12.66 17.19 16.65
N VAL A 22 11.63 18.03 16.50
CA VAL A 22 10.25 17.60 16.28
C VAL A 22 10.04 16.80 14.99
N TYR A 23 10.91 16.92 14.02
CA TYR A 23 10.84 16.16 12.78
C TYR A 23 11.43 14.75 12.90
N GLN A 24 12.12 14.44 13.99
CA GLN A 24 12.61 13.08 14.21
C GLN A 24 11.48 12.17 14.69
N ARG A 25 11.54 10.88 14.29
CA ARG A 25 10.56 9.89 14.76
C ARG A 25 10.66 9.68 16.27
N TYR A 26 9.56 9.29 16.89
CA TYR A 26 9.53 8.84 18.27
C TYR A 26 10.50 7.67 18.51
N TYR A 27 10.80 7.42 19.77
CA TYR A 27 11.63 6.29 20.15
C TYR A 27 11.01 4.97 19.67
N SER A 28 11.71 4.27 18.76
CA SER A 28 11.16 3.14 18.00
C SER A 28 11.93 1.83 18.15
N TRP A 29 13.07 1.83 18.86
CA TRP A 29 13.78 0.59 19.16
C TRP A 29 12.94 -0.27 20.11
N ASP A 30 12.96 -1.59 19.86
CA ASP A 30 12.31 -2.59 20.71
C ASP A 30 13.34 -3.39 21.52
N ILE A 31 12.87 -4.41 22.22
CA ILE A 31 13.71 -5.25 23.07
C ILE A 31 14.84 -5.94 22.29
N GLU A 32 14.67 -6.22 20.98
CA GLU A 32 15.71 -6.91 20.20
C GLU A 32 16.96 -6.04 20.01
N GLN A 33 16.81 -4.74 19.78
CA GLN A 33 17.95 -3.83 19.71
C GLN A 33 18.60 -3.66 21.09
N CYS A 34 17.80 -3.59 22.15
CA CYS A 34 18.31 -3.52 23.53
C CYS A 34 19.09 -4.80 23.91
N LYS A 35 18.59 -5.97 23.54
CA LYS A 35 19.30 -7.26 23.72
C LYS A 35 20.65 -7.29 22.99
N ARG A 36 20.70 -6.77 21.75
CA ARG A 36 21.98 -6.68 21.03
C ARG A 36 22.99 -5.84 21.78
N LEU A 37 22.59 -4.63 22.20
CA LEU A 37 23.46 -3.74 22.98
C LEU A 37 23.91 -4.41 24.30
N TRP A 38 23.00 -5.07 25.01
CA TRP A 38 23.32 -5.80 26.23
C TRP A 38 24.32 -6.95 25.99
N ASN A 39 24.10 -7.74 24.96
CA ASN A 39 25.00 -8.84 24.59
C ASN A 39 26.39 -8.31 24.20
N ASP A 40 26.47 -7.16 23.52
CA ASP A 40 27.74 -6.52 23.18
C ASP A 40 28.50 -6.10 24.46
N ILE A 41 27.79 -5.58 25.48
CA ILE A 41 28.34 -5.22 26.79
C ILE A 41 28.87 -6.44 27.51
N VAL A 42 28.09 -7.54 27.59
CA VAL A 42 28.45 -8.80 28.21
C VAL A 42 29.64 -9.42 27.48
N ASP A 43 29.62 -9.46 26.16
CA ASP A 43 30.69 -9.99 25.32
C ASP A 43 32.02 -9.21 25.48
N MET A 44 31.93 -7.88 25.61
CA MET A 44 33.12 -7.03 25.84
C MET A 44 33.80 -7.41 27.16
N GLN A 45 33.02 -7.58 28.22
CA GLN A 45 33.58 -7.91 29.54
C GLN A 45 34.13 -9.35 29.58
N LYS A 46 33.35 -10.34 29.10
CA LYS A 46 33.77 -11.74 29.08
C LYS A 46 35.02 -12.02 28.22
N LYS A 47 35.13 -11.28 27.10
CA LYS A 47 36.26 -11.41 26.13
C LYS A 47 37.35 -10.39 26.35
N ASN A 48 37.29 -9.58 27.41
CA ASN A 48 38.23 -8.49 27.74
C ASN A 48 38.58 -7.58 26.55
N LYS A 49 37.54 -7.20 25.76
CA LYS A 49 37.74 -6.34 24.61
C LYS A 49 37.98 -4.88 25.06
N GLN A 50 38.88 -4.17 24.37
CA GLN A 50 39.23 -2.78 24.70
C GLN A 50 38.23 -1.76 24.13
N GLY A 51 37.28 -2.17 23.32
CA GLY A 51 36.22 -1.32 22.78
C GLY A 51 35.31 -2.04 21.80
N HIS A 52 34.12 -1.49 21.64
CA HIS A 52 33.12 -1.93 20.65
C HIS A 52 32.50 -0.74 19.99
N PHE A 53 32.46 -0.71 18.66
CA PHE A 53 31.88 0.39 17.90
C PHE A 53 30.35 0.22 17.80
N VAL A 54 29.61 1.21 18.28
CA VAL A 54 28.13 1.21 18.29
C VAL A 54 27.51 2.14 17.27
N GLY A 55 28.31 2.82 16.45
CA GLY A 55 27.83 3.69 15.38
C GLY A 55 28.18 5.16 15.59
N SER A 56 27.57 6.04 14.80
CA SER A 56 27.76 7.50 14.85
C SER A 56 26.59 8.22 15.53
N ILE A 57 26.86 9.40 16.06
CA ILE A 57 25.87 10.40 16.44
C ILE A 57 26.18 11.65 15.64
N VAL A 58 25.22 12.14 14.86
CA VAL A 58 25.36 13.34 14.05
C VAL A 58 24.49 14.45 14.63
N ASN A 59 25.07 15.60 14.83
CA ASN A 59 24.40 16.73 15.45
C ASN A 59 24.82 18.06 14.82
N ILE A 60 23.98 19.07 15.04
CA ILE A 60 24.28 20.47 14.73
C ILE A 60 24.42 21.20 16.07
N ALA A 61 25.54 21.91 16.27
CA ALA A 61 25.69 22.79 17.40
C ALA A 61 24.85 24.05 17.18
N GLU A 62 24.00 24.40 18.17
CA GLU A 62 23.37 25.72 18.19
C GLU A 62 24.40 26.79 18.58
N GLN A 63 24.13 28.05 18.24
CA GLN A 63 25.04 29.15 18.61
C GLN A 63 25.30 29.12 20.11
N ALA A 64 26.59 29.02 20.46
CA ALA A 64 27.02 28.99 21.85
C ALA A 64 26.73 30.35 22.52
N MET A 65 26.02 30.32 23.63
CA MET A 65 25.98 31.47 24.54
C MET A 65 27.22 31.44 25.42
N PRO A 66 27.84 32.60 25.71
CA PRO A 66 29.07 32.68 26.51
C PRO A 66 28.91 32.07 27.94
N THR A 67 27.70 32.06 28.42
CA THR A 67 27.31 31.49 29.74
C THR A 67 26.01 30.71 29.53
N GLY A 68 26.05 29.37 29.66
CA GLY A 68 24.85 28.53 29.53
C GLY A 68 25.16 27.13 29.07
N VAL A 69 24.13 26.38 28.75
CA VAL A 69 24.21 25.02 28.24
C VAL A 69 24.43 25.04 26.73
N GLN A 70 25.48 24.39 26.27
CA GLN A 70 25.70 24.20 24.83
C GLN A 70 24.68 23.18 24.31
N LYS A 71 23.83 23.61 23.39
CA LYS A 71 22.79 22.79 22.78
C LYS A 71 23.26 22.16 21.47
N TYR A 72 22.91 20.90 21.29
CA TYR A 72 23.19 20.10 20.10
C TYR A 72 21.90 19.49 19.57
N MET A 73 21.52 19.82 18.37
CA MET A 73 20.36 19.24 17.71
C MET A 73 20.77 17.93 17.03
N ILE A 74 20.20 16.80 17.41
CA ILE A 74 20.55 15.48 16.85
C ILE A 74 19.89 15.29 15.48
N ILE A 75 20.73 14.98 14.49
CA ILE A 75 20.34 14.69 13.11
C ILE A 75 20.25 13.18 12.89
N ASP A 76 21.20 12.40 13.42
CA ASP A 76 21.18 10.93 13.41
C ASP A 76 21.75 10.38 14.73
N GLY A 77 21.35 9.15 15.07
CA GLY A 77 21.80 8.46 16.28
C GLY A 77 20.89 8.67 17.50
N GLN A 78 19.73 9.29 17.35
CA GLN A 78 18.77 9.53 18.44
C GLN A 78 18.37 8.25 19.18
N GLN A 79 18.11 7.16 18.46
CA GLN A 79 17.70 5.88 19.06
C GLN A 79 18.81 5.31 19.95
N ARG A 80 20.08 5.39 19.50
CA ARG A 80 21.25 4.97 20.27
C ARG A 80 21.44 5.81 21.52
N MET A 81 21.38 7.15 21.36
CA MET A 81 21.50 8.08 22.47
C MET A 81 20.43 7.81 23.54
N THR A 82 19.19 7.66 23.12
CA THR A 82 18.06 7.37 24.03
C THR A 82 18.25 6.02 24.73
N THR A 83 18.61 4.97 24.00
CA THR A 83 18.81 3.63 24.59
C THR A 83 19.96 3.59 25.60
N LEU A 84 21.09 4.25 25.28
CA LEU A 84 22.20 4.38 26.23
C LEU A 84 21.81 5.20 27.46
N THR A 85 20.98 6.24 27.31
CA THR A 85 20.44 7.02 28.42
C THR A 85 19.53 6.16 29.30
N LEU A 86 18.65 5.33 28.72
CA LEU A 86 17.80 4.39 29.48
C LEU A 86 18.65 3.38 30.29
N LEU A 87 19.71 2.83 29.70
CA LEU A 87 20.64 1.94 30.40
C LEU A 87 21.34 2.65 31.56
N LEU A 88 21.77 3.92 31.37
CA LEU A 88 22.38 4.72 32.44
C LEU A 88 21.38 5.03 33.57
N ILE A 89 20.10 5.29 33.25
CA ILE A 89 19.04 5.48 34.25
C ILE A 89 18.84 4.17 35.03
N ALA A 90 18.74 3.02 34.38
CA ALA A 90 18.56 1.73 35.03
C ALA A 90 19.75 1.40 35.98
N LEU A 91 20.97 1.66 35.55
CA LEU A 91 22.17 1.44 36.36
C LEU A 91 22.24 2.39 37.55
N ARG A 92 21.86 3.68 37.36
CA ARG A 92 21.74 4.67 38.45
C ARG A 92 20.71 4.24 39.47
N ASP A 93 19.54 3.80 39.02
CA ASP A 93 18.44 3.38 39.89
C ASP A 93 18.81 2.13 40.72
N TYR A 94 19.44 1.16 40.08
CA TYR A 94 20.00 -0.02 40.79
C TYR A 94 20.93 0.41 41.93
N SER A 95 21.86 1.34 41.67
CA SER A 95 22.80 1.83 42.69
C SER A 95 22.13 2.58 43.81
N ILE A 96 21.03 3.29 43.58
CA ILE A 96 20.23 3.93 44.63
C ILE A 96 19.48 2.90 45.48
N ASP A 97 18.89 1.88 44.85
CA ASP A 97 18.09 0.86 45.52
C ASP A 97 18.96 -0.19 46.26
N HIS A 98 20.27 -0.28 45.92
CA HIS A 98 21.25 -1.12 46.58
C HIS A 98 22.39 -0.32 47.25
N PRO A 99 22.11 0.45 48.31
CA PRO A 99 23.08 1.40 48.88
C PRO A 99 24.29 0.72 49.57
N LYS A 100 24.25 -0.59 49.73
CA LYS A 100 25.39 -1.38 50.25
C LYS A 100 26.43 -1.68 49.15
N ASP A 101 26.02 -1.62 47.89
CA ASP A 101 26.94 -1.75 46.76
C ASP A 101 27.51 -0.36 46.42
N THR A 102 28.72 -0.10 46.89
CA THR A 102 29.44 1.16 46.65
C THR A 102 30.31 1.10 45.38
N SER A 103 30.18 0.08 44.59
CA SER A 103 30.99 -0.11 43.37
C SER A 103 30.77 0.95 42.30
N ILE A 104 29.57 1.61 42.31
CA ILE A 104 29.20 2.71 41.45
C ILE A 104 28.72 3.91 42.30
N ASN A 105 29.15 5.09 41.89
CA ASN A 105 28.63 6.34 42.45
C ASN A 105 27.44 6.83 41.58
N PHE A 106 26.22 6.64 42.05
CA PHE A 106 25.01 7.08 41.37
C PHE A 106 24.96 8.61 41.12
N LEU A 107 25.51 9.43 42.03
CA LEU A 107 25.58 10.87 41.84
C LEU A 107 26.41 11.27 40.64
N ARG A 108 27.45 10.46 40.32
CA ARG A 108 28.24 10.69 39.11
C ARG A 108 27.43 10.45 37.83
N ILE A 109 26.63 9.40 37.81
CA ILE A 109 25.71 9.15 36.69
C ILE A 109 24.68 10.26 36.59
N ASP A 110 24.01 10.60 37.69
CA ASP A 110 22.92 11.56 37.73
C ASP A 110 23.40 12.96 37.30
N ASN A 111 24.45 13.49 37.94
CA ASN A 111 24.88 14.87 37.78
C ASN A 111 25.80 15.10 36.52
N MET A 112 26.50 14.09 36.05
CA MET A 112 27.39 14.25 34.88
C MET A 112 26.83 13.74 33.58
N LEU A 113 25.95 12.70 33.63
CA LEU A 113 25.51 11.97 32.44
C LEU A 113 24.02 12.13 32.16
N LEU A 114 23.18 12.39 33.17
CA LEU A 114 21.74 12.55 33.00
C LEU A 114 21.29 14.02 33.17
N LYS A 115 21.94 14.77 34.03
CA LYS A 115 21.57 16.16 34.39
C LYS A 115 22.71 17.14 34.20
N ASN A 116 22.38 18.40 34.03
CA ASN A 116 23.23 19.55 34.22
C ASN A 116 22.95 20.07 35.64
N GLU A 117 23.84 19.81 36.56
CA GLU A 117 23.61 19.93 38.04
C GLU A 117 23.11 21.33 38.47
N TYR A 118 23.60 22.36 37.79
CA TYR A 118 23.33 23.76 38.20
C TYR A 118 22.22 24.43 37.39
N GLU A 119 21.59 23.68 36.43
CA GLU A 119 20.56 24.22 35.56
C GLU A 119 19.14 23.84 36.02
N ASN A 120 18.16 24.61 35.56
CA ASN A 120 16.73 24.41 35.87
C ASN A 120 15.90 24.24 34.63
N GLY A 121 14.64 23.78 34.79
CA GLY A 121 13.74 23.56 33.66
C GLY A 121 14.30 22.54 32.69
N ASP A 122 14.13 22.80 31.39
CA ASP A 122 14.54 21.91 30.34
C ASP A 122 16.05 21.76 30.24
N GLU A 123 16.81 22.80 30.49
CA GLU A 123 18.27 22.83 30.44
C GLU A 123 18.94 21.93 31.46
N ARG A 124 18.19 21.52 32.47
CA ARG A 124 18.62 20.54 33.47
C ARG A 124 18.94 19.17 32.89
N TYR A 125 18.30 18.77 31.77
CA TYR A 125 18.42 17.41 31.23
C TYR A 125 19.43 17.35 30.08
N LYS A 126 20.32 16.33 30.11
CA LYS A 126 21.32 16.11 29.06
C LYS A 126 20.70 15.72 27.73
N LEU A 127 19.62 14.93 27.76
CA LEU A 127 18.85 14.53 26.60
C LEU A 127 17.41 14.97 26.75
N LEU A 128 16.91 15.66 25.73
CA LEU A 128 15.52 16.08 25.67
C LEU A 128 14.87 15.49 24.42
N LEU A 129 13.89 14.63 24.64
CA LEU A 129 13.12 13.98 23.59
C LEU A 129 11.95 14.88 23.15
N THR A 130 11.25 14.46 22.09
CA THR A 130 10.03 15.13 21.63
C THR A 130 8.82 14.73 22.50
N GLU A 131 8.00 15.68 22.81
CA GLU A 131 6.66 15.58 23.41
C GLU A 131 6.37 14.38 24.35
N ASN A 132 5.60 13.37 23.87
CA ASN A 132 5.16 12.24 24.72
C ASN A 132 6.34 11.45 25.31
N ASP A 133 7.39 11.25 24.55
CA ASP A 133 8.60 10.57 25.00
C ASP A 133 9.39 11.43 26.01
N ARG A 134 9.30 12.76 25.89
CA ARG A 134 9.95 13.71 26.78
C ARG A 134 9.49 13.54 28.23
N ASP A 135 8.19 13.59 28.47
CA ASP A 135 7.65 13.53 29.83
C ASP A 135 7.96 12.17 30.49
N ILE A 136 7.92 11.11 29.72
CA ILE A 136 8.27 9.76 30.19
C ILE A 136 9.75 9.70 30.58
N LEU A 137 10.65 10.19 29.71
CA LEU A 137 12.09 10.19 30.01
C LEU A 137 12.41 11.07 31.23
N ILE A 138 11.81 12.27 31.33
CA ILE A 138 11.98 13.15 32.48
C ILE A 138 11.51 12.47 33.75
N ASN A 139 10.34 11.82 33.75
CA ASN A 139 9.83 11.11 34.90
C ASN A 139 10.75 9.94 35.32
N LEU A 140 11.35 9.20 34.35
CA LEU A 140 12.36 8.19 34.64
C LEU A 140 13.62 8.80 35.27
N ILE A 141 14.12 9.93 34.71
CA ILE A 141 15.30 10.62 35.26
C ILE A 141 15.03 11.13 36.69
N GLU A 142 13.86 11.69 36.96
CA GLU A 142 13.47 12.24 38.25
C GLU A 142 12.86 11.18 39.20
N ARG A 143 12.78 9.92 38.83
CA ARG A 143 12.15 8.81 39.59
C ARG A 143 10.71 9.16 40.02
N LYS A 144 9.97 9.86 39.15
CA LYS A 144 8.56 10.19 39.40
C LYS A 144 7.66 9.03 38.93
N PRO A 145 6.52 8.86 39.64
CA PRO A 145 5.57 7.82 39.22
C PRO A 145 5.03 8.07 37.83
N ILE A 146 4.94 7.01 37.05
CA ILE A 146 4.34 6.98 35.70
C ILE A 146 3.07 6.13 35.81
N SER A 147 2.00 6.53 35.12
CA SER A 147 0.74 5.80 35.15
C SER A 147 0.92 4.37 34.60
N GLU A 148 0.37 3.39 35.33
CA GLU A 148 0.43 1.96 34.94
C GLU A 148 -0.19 1.69 33.56
N ASN A 149 -1.11 2.53 33.11
CA ASN A 149 -1.74 2.42 31.79
C ASN A 149 -0.89 3.02 30.65
N THR A 150 0.28 3.59 30.95
CA THR A 150 1.15 4.19 29.93
C THR A 150 1.87 3.11 29.12
N VAL A 151 1.49 2.95 27.88
CA VAL A 151 2.18 2.06 26.94
C VAL A 151 3.29 2.86 26.25
N SER A 152 4.55 2.50 26.50
CA SER A 152 5.71 3.16 25.90
C SER A 152 6.88 2.21 25.73
N ARG A 153 7.56 2.30 24.58
CA ARG A 153 8.81 1.56 24.34
C ARG A 153 9.94 2.01 25.27
N LEU A 154 9.93 3.26 25.71
CA LEU A 154 10.89 3.73 26.72
C LEU A 154 10.76 2.93 28.01
N LEU A 155 9.54 2.74 28.51
CA LEU A 155 9.27 1.96 29.72
C LEU A 155 9.63 0.49 29.54
N THR A 156 9.22 -0.11 28.44
CA THR A 156 9.52 -1.51 28.13
C THR A 156 11.04 -1.77 28.10
N ASN A 157 11.78 -0.87 27.45
CA ASN A 157 13.24 -1.02 27.31
C ASN A 157 13.98 -0.65 28.59
N TYR A 158 13.49 0.33 29.36
CA TYR A 158 14.01 0.62 30.71
C TYR A 158 13.84 -0.60 31.61
N SER A 159 12.65 -1.18 31.68
CA SER A 159 12.35 -2.37 32.48
C SER A 159 13.23 -3.57 32.08
N PHE A 160 13.47 -3.74 30.77
CA PHE A 160 14.40 -4.74 30.27
C PHE A 160 15.81 -4.56 30.85
N PHE A 161 16.35 -3.34 30.85
CA PHE A 161 17.68 -3.10 31.41
C PHE A 161 17.73 -3.31 32.93
N VAL A 162 16.71 -2.87 33.66
CA VAL A 162 16.60 -3.15 35.12
C VAL A 162 16.65 -4.66 35.36
N GLU A 163 15.83 -5.44 34.66
CA GLU A 163 15.81 -6.91 34.77
C GLU A 163 17.16 -7.55 34.46
N GLN A 164 17.87 -7.07 33.42
CA GLN A 164 19.19 -7.63 33.08
C GLN A 164 20.25 -7.32 34.14
N ILE A 165 20.22 -6.11 34.73
CA ILE A 165 21.15 -5.72 35.81
C ILE A 165 20.88 -6.57 37.05
N GLU A 166 19.61 -6.79 37.42
CA GLU A 166 19.22 -7.59 38.59
C GLU A 166 19.56 -9.09 38.45
N LYS A 167 19.69 -9.63 37.24
CA LYS A 167 20.15 -11.00 37.00
C LYS A 167 21.60 -11.23 37.40
N ASN A 168 22.36 -10.17 37.67
CA ASN A 168 23.74 -10.21 38.13
C ASN A 168 24.69 -11.05 37.27
N GLU A 169 24.50 -11.08 35.96
CA GLU A 169 25.43 -11.71 35.02
C GLU A 169 26.77 -10.96 34.98
N LEU A 170 26.71 -9.64 35.12
CA LEU A 170 27.87 -8.76 35.31
C LEU A 170 27.65 -7.92 36.56
N MET A 171 28.74 -7.62 37.28
CA MET A 171 28.69 -6.66 38.37
C MET A 171 28.38 -5.26 37.85
N PRO A 172 27.65 -4.41 38.59
CA PRO A 172 27.30 -3.03 38.16
C PRO A 172 28.54 -2.23 37.72
N ALA A 173 29.66 -2.34 38.42
CA ALA A 173 30.91 -1.67 38.02
C ALA A 173 31.43 -2.16 36.66
N GLU A 174 31.29 -3.43 36.34
CA GLU A 174 31.70 -4.00 35.06
C GLU A 174 30.79 -3.48 33.92
N ILE A 175 29.49 -3.36 34.20
CA ILE A 175 28.53 -2.74 33.25
C ILE A 175 28.91 -1.28 32.98
N TYR A 176 29.17 -0.50 34.04
CA TYR A 176 29.58 0.89 33.93
C TYR A 176 30.90 1.05 33.14
N GLU A 177 31.91 0.21 33.43
CA GLU A 177 33.16 0.19 32.68
C GLU A 177 32.95 -0.15 31.21
N SER A 178 32.12 -1.17 30.92
CA SER A 178 31.82 -1.60 29.56
C SER A 178 31.10 -0.54 28.73
N ILE A 179 30.13 0.18 29.34
CA ILE A 179 29.49 1.35 28.70
C ILE A 179 30.56 2.39 28.31
N GLY A 180 31.55 2.63 29.15
CA GLY A 180 32.69 3.52 28.87
C GLY A 180 33.60 3.07 27.72
N LYS A 181 33.57 1.76 27.39
CA LYS A 181 34.32 1.18 26.28
C LYS A 181 33.54 1.17 24.95
N LEU A 182 32.25 1.54 24.96
CA LEU A 182 31.43 1.70 23.75
C LEU A 182 31.95 2.92 22.95
N GLN A 183 32.42 2.65 21.74
CA GLN A 183 33.00 3.68 20.87
C GLN A 183 31.92 4.28 19.96
N ILE A 184 31.85 5.60 19.93
CA ILE A 184 30.92 6.38 19.14
C ILE A 184 31.72 7.39 18.33
N VAL A 185 31.37 7.55 17.05
CA VAL A 185 31.86 8.69 16.25
C VAL A 185 30.85 9.83 16.39
N ASN A 186 31.25 10.89 17.09
CA ASN A 186 30.44 12.10 17.21
C ASN A 186 30.79 13.04 16.06
N ILE A 187 29.82 13.37 15.23
CA ILE A 187 29.94 14.22 14.06
C ILE A 187 29.14 15.49 14.32
N THR A 188 29.82 16.62 14.42
CA THR A 188 29.17 17.93 14.57
C THR A 188 29.21 18.68 13.25
N LEU A 189 28.03 19.02 12.74
CA LEU A 189 27.85 19.76 11.50
C LEU A 189 27.82 21.26 11.78
N ASP A 190 28.35 22.01 10.84
CA ASP A 190 28.25 23.47 10.80
C ASP A 190 27.05 23.88 9.94
N ARG A 191 26.04 24.49 10.56
CA ARG A 191 24.80 24.89 9.90
C ARG A 191 25.01 25.84 8.72
N ALA A 192 26.09 26.62 8.71
CA ALA A 192 26.38 27.58 7.65
C ALA A 192 27.08 26.97 6.43
N VAL A 193 27.68 25.79 6.58
CA VAL A 193 28.58 25.20 5.55
C VAL A 193 28.10 23.82 5.11
N ASP A 194 27.57 23.02 6.04
CA ASP A 194 27.23 21.63 5.79
C ASP A 194 25.75 21.49 5.41
N ASP A 195 25.48 20.72 4.35
CA ASP A 195 24.11 20.32 3.98
C ASP A 195 23.66 19.16 4.89
N ALA A 196 22.96 19.51 5.97
CA ALA A 196 22.46 18.55 6.96
C ALA A 196 21.51 17.52 6.34
N GLN A 197 20.71 17.93 5.34
CA GLN A 197 19.76 17.06 4.65
C GLN A 197 20.49 16.00 3.81
N ALA A 198 21.46 16.40 3.00
CA ALA A 198 22.25 15.47 2.18
C ALA A 198 23.05 14.47 3.06
N ILE A 199 23.58 14.96 4.19
CA ILE A 199 24.30 14.10 5.14
C ILE A 199 23.34 13.10 5.82
N PHE A 200 22.17 13.56 6.24
CA PHE A 200 21.12 12.71 6.81
C PHE A 200 20.69 11.61 5.83
N GLU A 201 20.44 11.95 4.56
CA GLU A 201 20.08 10.98 3.52
C GLU A 201 21.18 9.92 3.33
N SER A 202 22.44 10.33 3.29
CA SER A 202 23.58 9.41 3.09
C SER A 202 23.78 8.44 4.26
N LEU A 203 23.54 8.88 5.49
CA LEU A 203 23.74 8.08 6.70
C LEU A 203 22.60 7.08 6.94
N ASN A 204 21.37 7.45 6.59
CA ASN A 204 20.22 6.58 6.76
C ASN A 204 20.25 5.34 5.85
N SER A 205 21.02 5.34 4.78
CA SER A 205 21.22 4.18 3.92
C SER A 205 21.88 2.98 4.63
N THR A 206 22.43 3.15 5.85
CA THR A 206 23.18 2.12 6.59
C THR A 206 22.52 1.66 7.89
N GLY A 207 21.35 2.22 8.28
CA GLY A 207 20.64 1.94 9.55
C GLY A 207 19.34 1.14 9.39
N LYS A 208 18.44 1.23 10.38
CA LYS A 208 17.05 0.80 10.23
C LYS A 208 16.39 1.77 9.26
N GLU A 209 15.98 1.27 8.11
CA GLU A 209 15.37 2.08 7.06
C GLU A 209 14.25 2.95 7.61
N LEU A 210 14.28 4.24 7.26
CA LEU A 210 13.17 5.16 7.50
C LEU A 210 12.07 4.87 6.48
N SER A 211 10.82 5.12 6.88
CA SER A 211 9.71 5.12 5.95
C SER A 211 9.83 6.31 4.98
N GLU A 212 9.22 6.20 3.81
CA GLU A 212 9.16 7.30 2.84
C GLU A 212 8.53 8.57 3.46
N SER A 213 7.51 8.41 4.30
CA SER A 213 6.88 9.50 5.05
C SER A 213 7.80 10.14 6.10
N ASP A 214 8.67 9.36 6.77
CA ASP A 214 9.69 9.90 7.66
C ASP A 214 10.70 10.76 6.90
N LEU A 215 11.14 10.30 5.73
CA LEU A 215 12.06 11.04 4.86
C LEU A 215 11.42 12.36 4.37
N ILE A 216 10.16 12.32 3.97
CA ILE A 216 9.40 13.51 3.54
C ILE A 216 9.25 14.49 4.70
N ARG A 217 8.92 14.02 5.91
CA ARG A 217 8.84 14.86 7.10
C ARG A 217 10.15 15.59 7.35
N ASN A 218 11.25 14.86 7.36
CA ASN A 218 12.57 15.43 7.59
C ASN A 218 12.91 16.46 6.50
N TYR A 219 12.65 16.15 5.23
CA TYR A 219 12.87 17.07 4.13
C TYR A 219 12.09 18.38 4.27
N ILE A 220 10.83 18.31 4.65
CA ILE A 220 9.99 19.50 4.82
C ILE A 220 10.48 20.35 6.01
N LEU A 221 10.77 19.71 7.14
CA LEU A 221 10.98 20.42 8.40
C LEU A 221 12.43 20.80 8.67
N MET A 222 13.40 20.00 8.21
CA MET A 222 14.82 20.22 8.55
C MET A 222 15.38 21.54 7.98
N GLY A 223 14.88 21.98 6.81
CA GLY A 223 15.30 23.22 6.17
C GLY A 223 14.75 24.52 6.78
N LEU A 224 13.81 24.42 7.73
CA LEU A 224 13.10 25.57 8.29
C LEU A 224 13.79 26.14 9.54
N GLU A 225 13.60 27.44 9.79
CA GLU A 225 13.99 28.08 11.04
C GLU A 225 13.16 27.53 12.21
N ASN A 226 13.73 27.51 13.43
CA ASN A 226 13.12 26.83 14.59
C ASN A 226 11.65 27.22 14.88
N ASN A 227 11.31 28.50 14.73
CA ASN A 227 9.92 28.97 14.98
C ASN A 227 8.96 28.52 13.88
N GLU A 228 9.40 28.59 12.62
CA GLU A 228 8.63 28.14 11.46
C GLU A 228 8.48 26.61 11.45
N GLN A 229 9.57 25.89 11.76
CA GLN A 229 9.57 24.44 11.91
C GLN A 229 8.53 23.98 12.93
N ARG A 230 8.51 24.61 14.12
CA ARG A 230 7.52 24.31 15.16
C ARG A 230 6.11 24.63 14.69
N TYR A 231 5.91 25.79 14.05
CA TYR A 231 4.60 26.19 13.53
C TYR A 231 4.06 25.18 12.51
N ILE A 232 4.87 24.79 11.52
CA ILE A 232 4.49 23.82 10.50
C ILE A 232 4.19 22.45 11.12
N TYR A 233 5.04 22.02 12.08
CA TYR A 233 4.82 20.75 12.76
C TYR A 233 3.52 20.74 13.55
N GLU A 234 3.28 21.74 14.42
CA GLU A 234 2.13 21.78 15.31
C GLU A 234 0.79 21.99 14.58
N HIS A 235 0.78 22.78 13.49
CA HIS A 235 -0.47 23.16 12.82
C HIS A 235 -0.83 22.24 11.65
N PHE A 236 0.14 21.59 11.01
CA PHE A 236 -0.11 20.79 9.80
C PHE A 236 0.36 19.35 9.96
N TRP A 237 1.66 19.14 10.25
CA TRP A 237 2.22 17.81 10.21
C TRP A 237 1.69 16.90 11.30
N ARG A 238 1.75 17.33 12.55
CA ARG A 238 1.22 16.56 13.68
C ARG A 238 -0.27 16.25 13.58
N PRO A 239 -1.16 17.21 13.26
CA PRO A 239 -2.56 16.91 12.97
C PRO A 239 -2.72 15.86 11.89
N MET A 240 -1.91 15.91 10.82
CA MET A 240 -1.91 14.89 9.77
C MET A 240 -1.49 13.52 10.31
N GLU A 241 -0.39 13.42 11.06
CA GLU A 241 0.07 12.17 11.68
C GLU A 241 -1.00 11.52 12.58
N LEU A 242 -1.69 12.33 13.38
CA LEU A 242 -2.73 11.87 14.29
C LEU A 242 -3.98 11.30 13.58
N MET A 243 -4.17 11.58 12.30
CA MET A 243 -5.25 10.97 11.51
C MET A 243 -4.98 9.52 11.16
N PHE A 244 -3.70 9.12 11.08
CA PHE A 244 -3.28 7.76 10.78
C PHE A 244 -3.20 6.90 12.04
N ASP A 245 -3.41 5.60 11.90
CA ASP A 245 -3.29 4.66 13.02
C ASP A 245 -1.82 4.54 13.44
N TYR A 246 -1.52 4.79 14.72
CA TYR A 246 -0.16 4.83 15.25
C TYR A 246 0.66 3.56 14.98
N GLU A 247 0.04 2.38 15.10
CA GLU A 247 0.73 1.10 14.88
C GLU A 247 1.11 0.83 13.42
N LYS A 248 0.37 1.44 12.47
CA LYS A 248 0.52 1.24 11.02
C LYS A 248 0.88 2.54 10.30
N GLN A 249 1.18 3.59 11.04
CA GLN A 249 1.34 4.96 10.55
C GLN A 249 2.28 5.04 9.34
N GLY A 250 3.51 4.55 9.44
CA GLY A 250 4.47 4.60 8.35
C GLY A 250 3.95 3.95 7.07
N THR A 251 3.44 2.73 7.13
CA THR A 251 2.97 2.00 5.94
C THR A 251 1.76 2.64 5.27
N ILE A 252 0.80 3.17 6.07
CA ILE A 252 -0.41 3.80 5.50
C ILE A 252 -0.07 5.19 4.96
N MET A 253 0.79 5.93 5.66
CA MET A 253 1.19 7.27 5.29
C MET A 253 2.08 7.26 4.03
N ASP A 254 2.97 6.27 3.86
CA ASP A 254 3.75 6.07 2.64
C ASP A 254 2.84 5.83 1.42
N LYS A 255 1.78 5.01 1.59
CA LYS A 255 0.76 4.81 0.56
C LYS A 255 0.00 6.10 0.26
N PHE A 256 -0.34 6.89 1.28
CA PHE A 256 -0.97 8.20 1.09
C PHE A 256 -0.10 9.10 0.22
N PHE A 257 1.19 9.25 0.53
CA PHE A 257 2.08 10.09 -0.28
C PHE A 257 2.20 9.59 -1.71
N ARG A 258 2.29 8.29 -1.92
CA ARG A 258 2.29 7.70 -3.27
C ARG A 258 1.01 8.04 -4.03
N ASP A 259 -0.15 7.89 -3.41
CA ASP A 259 -1.44 8.11 -4.05
C ASP A 259 -1.69 9.61 -4.28
N TYR A 260 -1.25 10.48 -3.36
CA TYR A 260 -1.22 11.92 -3.53
C TYR A 260 -0.37 12.33 -4.75
N LEU A 261 0.86 11.82 -4.83
CA LEU A 261 1.73 12.07 -5.97
C LEU A 261 1.17 11.50 -7.28
N THR A 262 0.56 10.31 -7.23
CA THR A 262 -0.13 9.72 -8.39
C THR A 262 -1.22 10.65 -8.89
N MET A 263 -2.02 11.21 -7.98
CA MET A 263 -3.06 12.18 -8.31
C MET A 263 -2.47 13.47 -8.91
N LYS A 264 -1.38 13.99 -8.34
CA LYS A 264 -0.76 15.25 -8.81
C LYS A 264 -0.01 15.09 -10.13
N LEU A 265 0.75 14.00 -10.29
CA LEU A 265 1.66 13.76 -11.41
C LEU A 265 1.06 12.92 -12.56
N ILE A 266 -0.09 12.27 -12.33
CA ILE A 266 -0.75 11.37 -13.30
C ILE A 266 0.11 10.16 -13.68
N ARG A 267 1.09 9.84 -12.87
CA ARG A 267 1.93 8.65 -12.95
C ARG A 267 2.11 8.04 -11.57
N ILE A 268 2.31 6.73 -11.53
CA ILE A 268 2.39 5.99 -10.26
C ILE A 268 3.85 5.86 -9.84
N PRO A 269 4.29 6.53 -8.77
CA PRO A 269 5.63 6.34 -8.23
C PRO A 269 5.85 4.89 -7.73
N LYS A 270 7.08 4.37 -7.86
CA LYS A 270 7.47 3.14 -7.15
C LYS A 270 7.48 3.43 -5.65
N MET A 271 7.13 2.42 -4.82
CA MET A 271 6.99 2.61 -3.36
C MET A 271 8.29 3.08 -2.70
N ASP A 272 9.43 2.58 -3.16
CA ASP A 272 10.78 2.90 -2.70
C ASP A 272 11.36 4.20 -3.31
N LYS A 273 10.55 4.93 -4.08
CA LYS A 273 10.92 6.19 -4.75
C LYS A 273 9.97 7.35 -4.44
N VAL A 274 9.05 7.14 -3.52
CA VAL A 274 8.02 8.15 -3.17
C VAL A 274 8.67 9.43 -2.68
N TYR A 275 9.71 9.32 -1.84
CA TYR A 275 10.44 10.47 -1.33
C TYR A 275 11.18 11.26 -2.44
N GLU A 276 11.90 10.57 -3.32
CA GLU A 276 12.60 11.21 -4.43
C GLU A 276 11.62 11.95 -5.36
N GLU A 277 10.49 11.31 -5.67
CA GLU A 277 9.42 11.89 -6.47
C GLU A 277 8.75 13.08 -5.77
N PHE A 278 8.60 13.02 -4.45
CA PHE A 278 8.07 14.13 -3.67
C PHE A 278 9.00 15.36 -3.72
N LYS A 279 10.32 15.16 -3.60
CA LYS A 279 11.31 16.23 -3.75
C LYS A 279 11.19 16.89 -5.12
N LEU A 280 11.16 16.10 -6.19
CA LEU A 280 11.00 16.61 -7.55
C LEU A 280 9.68 17.35 -7.73
N TYR A 281 8.60 16.84 -7.17
CA TYR A 281 7.30 17.49 -7.19
C TYR A 281 7.36 18.84 -6.47
N HIS A 282 7.92 18.90 -5.25
CA HIS A 282 8.02 20.13 -4.47
C HIS A 282 8.86 21.21 -5.18
N ILE A 283 9.98 20.84 -5.80
CA ILE A 283 10.83 21.77 -6.55
C ILE A 283 10.09 22.34 -7.77
N ASN A 284 9.22 21.57 -8.41
CA ASN A 284 8.55 21.94 -9.65
C ASN A 284 7.12 22.49 -9.45
N CYS A 285 6.61 22.47 -8.23
CA CYS A 285 5.26 22.99 -7.95
C CYS A 285 5.27 24.47 -7.58
N GLU A 286 4.15 25.15 -7.83
CA GLU A 286 3.97 26.60 -7.60
C GLU A 286 3.34 26.88 -6.21
N PHE A 287 3.77 26.18 -5.14
CA PHE A 287 3.35 26.58 -3.79
C PHE A 287 4.09 27.84 -3.36
N SER A 288 3.35 28.78 -2.78
CA SER A 288 3.94 30.06 -2.35
C SER A 288 4.80 29.93 -1.09
N SER A 289 4.53 28.90 -0.28
CA SER A 289 5.24 28.59 0.96
C SER A 289 5.19 27.09 1.31
N VAL A 290 6.02 26.67 2.24
CA VAL A 290 5.96 25.32 2.83
C VAL A 290 4.64 25.12 3.59
N ALA A 291 4.09 26.19 4.18
CA ALA A 291 2.79 26.12 4.86
C ALA A 291 1.66 25.75 3.87
N ASP A 292 1.63 26.35 2.68
CA ASP A 292 0.62 26.05 1.66
C ASP A 292 0.70 24.60 1.19
N LEU A 293 1.93 24.06 1.02
CA LEU A 293 2.15 22.64 0.71
C LEU A 293 1.61 21.75 1.82
N CYS A 294 1.91 22.07 3.08
CA CYS A 294 1.49 21.28 4.22
C CYS A 294 -0.03 21.35 4.45
N GLU A 295 -0.66 22.48 4.17
CA GLU A 295 -2.12 22.63 4.19
C GLU A 295 -2.78 21.75 3.12
N ASP A 296 -2.24 21.74 1.90
CA ASP A 296 -2.71 20.88 0.82
C ASP A 296 -2.55 19.39 1.20
N LEU A 297 -1.40 19.00 1.76
CA LEU A 297 -1.17 17.63 2.26
C LEU A 297 -2.18 17.24 3.34
N LEU A 298 -2.40 18.11 4.34
CA LEU A 298 -3.34 17.88 5.44
C LEU A 298 -4.77 17.69 4.94
N LYS A 299 -5.19 18.52 3.96
CA LYS A 299 -6.49 18.41 3.30
C LYS A 299 -6.68 17.04 2.66
N TYR A 300 -5.73 16.60 1.85
CA TYR A 300 -5.83 15.30 1.18
C TYR A 300 -5.64 14.11 2.13
N ALA A 301 -4.82 14.25 3.17
CA ALA A 301 -4.69 13.23 4.21
C ALA A 301 -6.01 12.96 4.93
N LYS A 302 -6.82 14.00 5.15
CA LYS A 302 -8.16 13.85 5.72
C LYS A 302 -9.05 12.99 4.83
N TYR A 303 -9.13 13.29 3.53
CA TYR A 303 -9.93 12.47 2.60
C TYR A 303 -9.43 11.03 2.54
N TYR A 304 -8.10 10.85 2.49
CA TYR A 304 -7.49 9.54 2.45
C TYR A 304 -7.82 8.70 3.68
N THR A 305 -7.65 9.27 4.86
CA THR A 305 -7.92 8.58 6.12
C THR A 305 -9.40 8.33 6.36
N ASP A 306 -10.28 9.23 5.90
CA ASP A 306 -11.73 9.03 5.93
C ASP A 306 -12.14 7.80 5.09
N MET A 307 -11.55 7.61 3.91
CA MET A 307 -11.76 6.42 3.09
C MET A 307 -11.18 5.15 3.74
N VAL A 308 -9.92 5.20 4.22
CA VAL A 308 -9.23 4.03 4.80
C VAL A 308 -9.91 3.54 6.08
N PHE A 309 -10.32 4.46 6.95
CA PHE A 309 -10.91 4.15 8.26
C PHE A 309 -12.44 4.19 8.27
N VAL A 310 -13.06 4.34 7.10
CA VAL A 310 -14.52 4.34 6.93
C VAL A 310 -15.19 5.41 7.80
N ARG A 311 -14.74 6.66 7.69
CA ARG A 311 -15.24 7.81 8.45
C ARG A 311 -15.96 8.78 7.51
N ASN A 312 -17.20 9.12 7.81
CA ASN A 312 -17.93 10.23 7.19
C ASN A 312 -19.18 10.55 8.01
N SER A 313 -19.61 11.82 8.03
CA SER A 313 -20.86 12.26 8.65
C SER A 313 -22.08 11.83 7.82
N ASN A 314 -21.95 11.75 6.50
CA ASN A 314 -22.97 11.20 5.63
C ASN A 314 -22.92 9.67 5.66
N HIS A 315 -24.02 9.06 6.12
CA HIS A 315 -24.14 7.61 6.25
C HIS A 315 -23.99 6.87 4.91
N GLU A 316 -24.47 7.44 3.81
CA GLU A 316 -24.38 6.81 2.49
C GLU A 316 -22.93 6.78 2.02
N ILE A 317 -22.18 7.87 2.15
CA ILE A 317 -20.76 7.94 1.81
C ILE A 317 -19.97 6.96 2.71
N LYS A 318 -20.27 6.92 4.00
CA LYS A 318 -19.63 5.99 4.94
C LYS A 318 -19.82 4.53 4.51
N ASN A 319 -21.03 4.14 4.09
CA ASN A 319 -21.30 2.80 3.60
C ASN A 319 -20.54 2.51 2.29
N LEU A 320 -20.44 3.48 1.38
CA LEU A 320 -19.65 3.33 0.15
C LEU A 320 -18.15 3.19 0.43
N TYR A 321 -17.63 3.84 1.49
CA TYR A 321 -16.24 3.61 1.92
C TYR A 321 -16.04 2.20 2.48
N ALA A 322 -17.04 1.65 3.18
CA ALA A 322 -17.00 0.24 3.58
C ALA A 322 -16.94 -0.69 2.36
N ASP A 323 -17.73 -0.42 1.33
CA ASP A 323 -17.71 -1.16 0.06
C ASP A 323 -16.33 -1.08 -0.62
N VAL A 324 -15.73 0.12 -0.69
CA VAL A 324 -14.37 0.34 -1.22
C VAL A 324 -13.35 -0.51 -0.47
N LYS A 325 -13.45 -0.57 0.86
CA LYS A 325 -12.58 -1.38 1.73
C LYS A 325 -12.79 -2.88 1.51
N ASP A 326 -14.04 -3.35 1.47
CA ASP A 326 -14.37 -4.78 1.31
C ASP A 326 -13.90 -5.30 -0.05
N LEU A 327 -14.00 -4.48 -1.09
CA LEU A 327 -13.53 -4.80 -2.43
C LEU A 327 -12.01 -4.55 -2.63
N ARG A 328 -11.31 -3.99 -1.63
CA ARG A 328 -9.89 -3.58 -1.69
C ARG A 328 -9.58 -2.69 -2.90
N MET A 329 -10.32 -1.61 -2.99
CA MET A 329 -10.25 -0.68 -4.11
C MET A 329 -9.28 0.48 -3.86
N GLU A 330 -8.22 0.29 -3.08
CA GLU A 330 -7.22 1.33 -2.81
C GLU A 330 -6.61 1.91 -4.10
N VAL A 331 -6.60 1.12 -5.16
CA VAL A 331 -6.17 1.57 -6.51
C VAL A 331 -6.98 2.75 -7.06
N ALA A 332 -8.20 2.99 -6.55
CA ALA A 332 -9.03 4.12 -6.94
C ALA A 332 -8.73 5.40 -6.14
N PHE A 333 -7.95 5.33 -5.07
CA PHE A 333 -7.71 6.46 -4.18
C PHE A 333 -7.14 7.70 -4.88
N PRO A 334 -6.15 7.60 -5.79
CA PRO A 334 -5.67 8.78 -6.51
C PRO A 334 -6.77 9.55 -7.23
N PHE A 335 -7.69 8.84 -7.88
CA PHE A 335 -8.85 9.44 -8.54
C PHE A 335 -9.86 10.00 -7.53
N LEU A 336 -10.19 9.23 -6.50
CA LEU A 336 -11.17 9.63 -5.48
C LEU A 336 -10.70 10.84 -4.67
N LEU A 337 -9.40 10.98 -4.39
CA LEU A 337 -8.84 12.18 -3.76
C LEU A 337 -9.15 13.45 -4.57
N LYS A 338 -8.99 13.37 -5.90
CA LYS A 338 -9.36 14.48 -6.79
C LYS A 338 -10.86 14.78 -6.73
N VAL A 339 -11.71 13.76 -6.80
CA VAL A 339 -13.18 13.90 -6.76
C VAL A 339 -13.64 14.50 -5.42
N HIS A 340 -13.04 14.09 -4.30
CA HIS A 340 -13.32 14.69 -3.00
C HIS A 340 -12.95 16.16 -2.94
N ASN A 341 -11.79 16.53 -3.47
CA ASN A 341 -11.40 17.92 -3.56
C ASN A 341 -12.39 18.73 -4.42
N ASP A 342 -12.81 18.21 -5.57
CA ASP A 342 -13.76 18.87 -6.43
C ASP A 342 -15.14 19.05 -5.77
N CYS A 343 -15.53 18.11 -4.92
CA CYS A 343 -16.72 18.23 -4.10
C CYS A 343 -16.58 19.35 -3.04
N LEU A 344 -15.43 19.44 -2.36
CA LEU A 344 -15.16 20.51 -1.39
C LEU A 344 -15.15 21.89 -2.06
N GLU A 345 -14.48 21.99 -3.22
CA GLU A 345 -14.41 23.21 -4.02
C GLU A 345 -15.75 23.55 -4.73
N LYS A 346 -16.79 22.74 -4.49
CA LYS A 346 -18.14 22.91 -5.09
C LYS A 346 -18.16 22.86 -6.63
N VAL A 347 -17.17 22.20 -7.24
CA VAL A 347 -17.19 21.88 -8.68
C VAL A 347 -18.27 20.84 -8.96
N ILE A 348 -18.45 19.91 -8.01
CA ILE A 348 -19.52 18.89 -8.02
C ILE A 348 -20.27 18.89 -6.68
N THR A 349 -21.48 18.33 -6.69
CA THR A 349 -22.28 18.15 -5.47
C THR A 349 -21.93 16.87 -4.74
N GLU A 350 -22.40 16.73 -3.49
CA GLU A 350 -22.25 15.49 -2.72
C GLU A 350 -22.98 14.32 -3.36
N GLU A 351 -24.13 14.57 -4.01
CA GLU A 351 -24.86 13.55 -4.78
C GLU A 351 -24.03 13.04 -5.97
N ASN A 352 -23.29 13.94 -6.64
CA ASN A 352 -22.36 13.54 -7.70
C ASN A 352 -21.23 12.68 -7.15
N LEU A 353 -20.64 13.04 -6.00
CA LEU A 353 -19.62 12.23 -5.33
C LEU A 353 -20.14 10.82 -5.02
N ILE A 354 -21.36 10.71 -4.47
CA ILE A 354 -22.03 9.44 -4.20
C ILE A 354 -22.21 8.63 -5.48
N GLU A 355 -22.65 9.25 -6.57
CA GLU A 355 -22.84 8.58 -7.86
C GLU A 355 -21.51 8.08 -8.42
N ILE A 356 -20.45 8.88 -8.34
CA ILE A 356 -19.09 8.50 -8.79
C ILE A 356 -18.56 7.32 -8.00
N LEU A 357 -18.70 7.33 -6.66
CA LEU A 357 -18.33 6.21 -5.81
C LEU A 357 -19.06 4.92 -6.22
N LYS A 358 -20.39 5.00 -6.46
CA LYS A 358 -21.19 3.85 -6.92
C LYS A 358 -20.73 3.35 -8.29
N ILE A 359 -20.39 4.23 -9.22
CA ILE A 359 -19.86 3.84 -10.54
C ILE A 359 -18.52 3.11 -10.37
N CYS A 360 -17.59 3.64 -9.58
CA CYS A 360 -16.29 3.04 -9.34
C CYS A 360 -16.41 1.66 -8.67
N ILE A 361 -17.26 1.54 -7.65
CA ILE A 361 -17.55 0.27 -6.95
C ILE A 361 -18.14 -0.74 -7.93
N SER A 362 -19.15 -0.34 -8.70
CA SER A 362 -19.77 -1.20 -9.70
C SER A 362 -18.77 -1.65 -10.77
N TYR A 363 -17.92 -0.76 -11.24
CA TYR A 363 -16.87 -1.07 -12.22
C TYR A 363 -15.94 -2.18 -11.72
N VAL A 364 -15.36 -2.00 -10.53
CA VAL A 364 -14.43 -2.98 -9.96
C VAL A 364 -15.14 -4.29 -9.65
N PHE A 365 -16.35 -4.23 -9.09
CA PHE A 365 -17.11 -5.42 -8.74
C PHE A 365 -17.50 -6.24 -9.97
N ARG A 366 -18.10 -5.62 -11.00
CA ARG A 366 -18.50 -6.32 -12.22
C ARG A 366 -17.33 -6.96 -12.94
N ARG A 367 -16.17 -6.29 -12.96
CA ARG A 367 -14.94 -6.87 -13.51
C ARG A 367 -14.49 -8.12 -12.75
N SER A 368 -14.56 -8.08 -11.43
CA SER A 368 -14.22 -9.22 -10.57
C SER A 368 -15.14 -10.42 -10.82
N ILE A 369 -16.42 -10.19 -11.03
CA ILE A 369 -17.41 -11.22 -11.39
C ILE A 369 -17.12 -11.80 -12.77
N CYS A 370 -16.78 -10.96 -13.74
CA CYS A 370 -16.47 -11.36 -15.12
C CYS A 370 -15.03 -11.87 -15.31
N ASP A 371 -14.28 -12.08 -14.24
CA ASP A 371 -12.90 -12.59 -14.26
C ASP A 371 -11.93 -11.75 -15.08
N ILE A 372 -12.15 -10.43 -15.12
CA ILE A 372 -11.28 -9.51 -15.83
C ILE A 372 -10.10 -9.16 -14.92
N PRO A 373 -8.85 -9.32 -15.37
CA PRO A 373 -7.68 -9.04 -14.56
C PRO A 373 -7.65 -7.63 -13.96
N THR A 374 -7.11 -7.52 -12.74
CA THR A 374 -7.05 -6.24 -11.98
C THR A 374 -5.86 -5.36 -12.34
N ASN A 375 -4.86 -5.87 -13.07
CA ASN A 375 -3.60 -5.18 -13.36
C ASN A 375 -3.78 -3.80 -14.01
N SER A 376 -4.83 -3.66 -14.83
CA SER A 376 -5.13 -2.38 -15.50
C SER A 376 -5.79 -1.34 -14.60
N LEU A 377 -6.31 -1.71 -13.42
CA LEU A 377 -7.05 -0.80 -12.56
C LEU A 377 -6.21 0.38 -12.09
N ASN A 378 -4.94 0.14 -11.72
CA ASN A 378 -4.01 1.18 -11.31
C ASN A 378 -3.89 2.29 -12.37
N LYS A 379 -3.56 1.91 -13.61
CA LYS A 379 -3.43 2.86 -14.72
C LYS A 379 -4.78 3.50 -15.08
N THR A 380 -5.87 2.74 -15.01
CA THR A 380 -7.22 3.26 -15.30
C THR A 380 -7.57 4.41 -14.35
N PHE A 381 -7.46 4.22 -13.04
CA PHE A 381 -7.79 5.26 -12.07
C PHE A 381 -6.78 6.40 -12.04
N ALA A 382 -5.49 6.12 -12.23
CA ALA A 382 -4.46 7.17 -12.30
C ALA A 382 -4.70 8.14 -13.48
N THR A 383 -5.19 7.65 -14.62
CA THR A 383 -5.39 8.44 -15.84
C THR A 383 -6.82 8.99 -16.01
N LEU A 384 -7.80 8.45 -15.27
CA LEU A 384 -9.20 8.86 -15.39
C LEU A 384 -9.41 10.37 -15.16
N ARG A 385 -8.59 10.98 -14.31
CA ARG A 385 -8.61 12.42 -14.08
C ARG A 385 -8.48 13.25 -15.36
N ASN A 386 -7.70 12.79 -16.34
CA ASN A 386 -7.46 13.52 -17.60
C ASN A 386 -8.67 13.53 -18.53
N GLU A 387 -9.59 12.61 -18.31
CA GLU A 387 -10.79 12.49 -19.13
C GLU A 387 -11.95 13.33 -18.59
N ILE A 388 -11.79 13.93 -17.40
CA ILE A 388 -12.83 14.75 -16.78
C ILE A 388 -12.90 16.10 -17.48
N LYS A 389 -14.10 16.43 -17.97
CA LYS A 389 -14.44 17.78 -18.45
C LYS A 389 -15.21 18.51 -17.35
N GLN A 390 -14.69 19.63 -16.87
CA GLN A 390 -15.29 20.35 -15.73
C GLN A 390 -16.71 20.84 -16.01
N ASP A 391 -16.99 21.23 -17.23
CA ASP A 391 -18.30 21.70 -17.72
C ASP A 391 -19.31 20.57 -17.94
N ASP A 392 -18.84 19.31 -18.00
CA ASP A 392 -19.68 18.13 -18.18
C ASP A 392 -19.15 16.94 -17.38
N TYR A 393 -18.92 17.18 -16.09
CA TYR A 393 -18.17 16.30 -15.19
C TYR A 393 -18.71 14.86 -15.15
N MET A 394 -20.01 14.69 -14.89
CA MET A 394 -20.62 13.38 -14.74
C MET A 394 -20.69 12.59 -16.04
N ASN A 395 -21.03 13.25 -17.15
CA ASN A 395 -21.09 12.56 -18.43
C ASN A 395 -19.71 12.18 -18.96
N SER A 396 -18.67 12.98 -18.67
CA SER A 396 -17.30 12.62 -19.03
C SER A 396 -16.83 11.34 -18.34
N ILE A 397 -17.16 11.16 -17.05
CA ILE A 397 -16.84 9.92 -16.31
C ILE A 397 -17.66 8.73 -16.86
N LYS A 398 -18.97 8.92 -17.07
CA LYS A 398 -19.83 7.87 -17.62
C LYS A 398 -19.37 7.43 -19.01
N ALA A 399 -19.08 8.40 -19.88
CA ALA A 399 -18.57 8.16 -21.24
C ALA A 399 -17.24 7.41 -21.23
N PHE A 400 -16.32 7.80 -20.34
CA PHE A 400 -15.06 7.08 -20.18
C PHE A 400 -15.27 5.57 -19.95
N PHE A 401 -16.18 5.20 -19.07
CA PHE A 401 -16.42 3.79 -18.75
C PHE A 401 -17.25 3.07 -19.82
N VAL A 402 -18.21 3.74 -20.45
CA VAL A 402 -19.12 3.11 -21.41
C VAL A 402 -18.45 2.88 -22.78
N LEU A 403 -17.54 3.78 -23.18
CA LEU A 403 -16.85 3.68 -24.47
C LEU A 403 -15.66 2.70 -24.48
N ARG A 404 -15.28 2.15 -23.34
CA ARG A 404 -14.17 1.18 -23.26
C ARG A 404 -14.66 -0.23 -23.62
N ASP A 405 -14.07 -0.79 -24.67
CA ASP A 405 -14.32 -2.16 -25.15
C ASP A 405 -13.10 -3.08 -25.03
N ASP A 406 -11.96 -2.51 -24.61
CA ASP A 406 -10.68 -3.19 -24.40
C ASP A 406 -10.58 -3.90 -23.03
N TYR A 407 -9.36 -4.21 -22.61
CA TYR A 407 -9.06 -4.79 -21.29
C TYR A 407 -9.49 -3.88 -20.12
N LYS A 408 -9.83 -2.60 -20.35
CA LYS A 408 -10.39 -1.67 -19.36
C LYS A 408 -11.93 -1.63 -19.38
N GLN A 409 -12.58 -2.51 -20.14
CA GLN A 409 -14.05 -2.53 -20.30
C GLN A 409 -14.78 -2.56 -18.95
N PHE A 410 -15.92 -1.88 -18.93
CA PHE A 410 -16.93 -2.02 -17.88
C PHE A 410 -17.95 -3.07 -18.36
N PRO A 411 -18.05 -4.27 -17.73
CA PRO A 411 -19.00 -5.26 -18.16
C PRO A 411 -20.44 -4.76 -18.15
N ASN A 412 -21.09 -4.79 -19.31
CA ASN A 412 -22.50 -4.45 -19.44
C ASN A 412 -23.40 -5.49 -18.75
N ASP A 413 -24.70 -5.23 -18.74
CA ASP A 413 -25.66 -6.09 -18.02
C ASP A 413 -25.68 -7.52 -18.55
N ASP A 414 -25.52 -7.74 -19.87
CA ASP A 414 -25.54 -9.09 -20.46
C ASP A 414 -24.30 -9.91 -20.05
N LYS A 415 -23.10 -9.31 -20.14
CA LYS A 415 -21.86 -9.96 -19.71
C LYS A 415 -21.89 -10.25 -18.22
N PHE A 416 -22.37 -9.30 -17.43
CA PHE A 416 -22.46 -9.43 -15.98
C PHE A 416 -23.46 -10.51 -15.58
N GLU A 417 -24.66 -10.56 -16.19
CA GLU A 417 -25.69 -11.57 -15.92
C GLU A 417 -25.15 -12.97 -16.18
N ASN A 418 -24.57 -13.19 -17.37
CA ASN A 418 -24.03 -14.49 -17.74
C ASN A 418 -22.94 -14.97 -16.76
N ALA A 419 -22.05 -14.04 -16.37
CA ALA A 419 -20.98 -14.35 -15.42
C ALA A 419 -21.54 -14.59 -14.00
N PHE A 420 -22.42 -13.74 -13.48
CA PHE A 420 -22.91 -13.80 -12.12
C PHE A 420 -23.74 -15.06 -11.86
N CYS A 421 -24.52 -15.52 -12.86
CA CYS A 421 -25.29 -16.75 -12.74
C CYS A 421 -24.42 -18.02 -12.69
N SER A 422 -23.23 -18.00 -13.29
CA SER A 422 -22.37 -19.18 -13.46
C SER A 422 -21.10 -19.17 -12.61
N ARG A 423 -20.72 -18.03 -12.06
CA ARG A 423 -19.50 -17.86 -11.27
C ARG A 423 -19.54 -18.68 -9.98
N ASP A 424 -18.38 -19.25 -9.64
CA ASP A 424 -18.16 -19.80 -8.30
C ASP A 424 -18.04 -18.63 -7.29
N ILE A 425 -19.17 -18.30 -6.68
CA ILE A 425 -19.27 -17.20 -5.70
C ILE A 425 -18.76 -17.65 -4.33
N TYR A 426 -18.96 -18.93 -3.98
CA TYR A 426 -18.61 -19.44 -2.65
C TYR A 426 -17.11 -19.31 -2.36
N ASN A 427 -16.27 -19.56 -3.35
CA ASN A 427 -14.81 -19.47 -3.21
C ASN A 427 -14.27 -18.05 -3.43
N MET A 428 -15.12 -17.09 -3.83
CA MET A 428 -14.71 -15.69 -3.91
C MET A 428 -14.50 -15.10 -2.51
N ARG A 429 -13.44 -14.28 -2.37
CA ARG A 429 -13.22 -13.53 -1.14
C ARG A 429 -14.37 -12.58 -0.82
N SER A 430 -14.99 -12.00 -1.82
CA SER A 430 -16.12 -11.07 -1.71
C SER A 430 -17.47 -11.75 -1.48
N ARG A 431 -17.54 -13.05 -1.21
CA ARG A 431 -18.79 -13.79 -1.03
C ARG A 431 -19.74 -13.18 0.02
N ASN A 432 -19.18 -12.80 1.18
CA ASN A 432 -19.98 -12.18 2.25
C ASN A 432 -20.49 -10.80 1.83
N TYR A 433 -19.64 -10.00 1.18
CA TYR A 433 -20.01 -8.71 0.59
C TYR A 433 -21.19 -8.86 -0.38
N ILE A 434 -21.12 -9.83 -1.29
CA ILE A 434 -22.19 -10.11 -2.26
C ILE A 434 -23.50 -10.47 -1.57
N LEU A 435 -23.46 -11.42 -0.64
CA LEU A 435 -24.66 -11.90 0.05
C LEU A 435 -25.26 -10.82 0.96
N SER A 436 -24.43 -10.00 1.61
CA SER A 436 -24.87 -8.86 2.42
C SER A 436 -25.66 -7.85 1.58
N HIS A 437 -25.13 -7.47 0.43
CA HIS A 437 -25.80 -6.50 -0.44
C HIS A 437 -27.10 -7.03 -1.05
N LEU A 438 -27.14 -8.32 -1.40
CA LEU A 438 -28.37 -8.96 -1.91
C LEU A 438 -29.44 -9.12 -0.83
N GLU A 439 -29.05 -9.46 0.40
CA GLU A 439 -29.94 -9.57 1.56
C GLU A 439 -30.51 -8.21 1.92
N ASN A 440 -29.66 -7.19 1.99
CA ASN A 440 -30.03 -5.85 2.41
C ASN A 440 -30.61 -4.97 1.30
N TYR A 441 -30.71 -5.48 0.07
CA TYR A 441 -31.28 -4.71 -1.04
C TYR A 441 -32.70 -4.21 -0.73
N LYS A 442 -32.90 -2.88 -0.75
CA LYS A 442 -34.16 -2.21 -0.36
C LYS A 442 -34.66 -2.59 1.04
N ASN A 443 -33.78 -3.01 1.94
CA ASN A 443 -34.14 -3.29 3.33
C ASN A 443 -34.03 -1.98 4.15
N LYS A 444 -35.15 -1.55 4.75
CA LYS A 444 -35.16 -0.36 5.62
C LYS A 444 -34.51 -0.61 6.98
N ALA A 445 -34.39 -1.88 7.38
CA ALA A 445 -33.71 -2.32 8.60
C ALA A 445 -32.62 -3.33 8.19
N PRO A 446 -31.47 -2.89 7.68
CA PRO A 446 -30.41 -3.78 7.24
C PRO A 446 -29.93 -4.67 8.38
N ILE A 447 -29.66 -5.92 8.06
CA ILE A 447 -29.13 -6.91 9.01
C ILE A 447 -27.64 -7.07 8.86
N VAL A 448 -26.98 -7.38 9.95
CA VAL A 448 -25.55 -7.70 10.02
C VAL A 448 -25.42 -9.19 9.73
N ILE A 449 -24.74 -9.55 8.64
CA ILE A 449 -24.64 -10.95 8.19
C ILE A 449 -23.54 -11.76 8.89
N GLU A 450 -22.69 -11.14 9.70
CA GLU A 450 -21.59 -11.81 10.42
C GLU A 450 -22.07 -12.89 11.38
N ASN A 451 -23.34 -12.82 11.81
CA ASN A 451 -23.97 -13.82 12.66
C ASN A 451 -24.54 -15.02 11.86
N TYR A 452 -24.41 -14.99 10.54
CA TYR A 452 -24.93 -16.03 9.66
C TYR A 452 -23.76 -16.72 8.93
N THR A 453 -23.99 -17.98 8.58
CA THR A 453 -23.08 -18.77 7.75
C THR A 453 -23.68 -18.99 6.36
N ILE A 454 -22.82 -19.23 5.38
CA ILE A 454 -23.25 -19.55 4.02
C ILE A 454 -23.69 -21.01 3.97
N GLU A 455 -24.93 -21.23 3.59
CA GLU A 455 -25.54 -22.54 3.38
C GLU A 455 -25.60 -22.86 1.89
N HIS A 456 -25.23 -24.09 1.54
CA HIS A 456 -25.49 -24.69 0.23
C HIS A 456 -26.85 -25.35 0.27
N ILE A 457 -27.84 -24.83 -0.47
CA ILE A 457 -29.18 -25.40 -0.52
C ILE A 457 -29.08 -26.86 -0.98
N MET A 458 -28.49 -27.12 -2.15
CA MET A 458 -28.04 -28.45 -2.58
C MET A 458 -26.67 -28.70 -1.92
N PRO A 459 -26.49 -29.77 -1.13
CA PRO A 459 -25.34 -29.99 -0.27
C PRO A 459 -24.01 -30.19 -1.02
N GLN A 460 -22.90 -29.92 -0.29
CA GLN A 460 -21.56 -30.14 -0.79
C GLN A 460 -21.09 -31.61 -0.83
N ASN A 461 -21.80 -32.49 -0.13
CA ASN A 461 -21.46 -33.92 -0.10
C ASN A 461 -21.47 -34.49 -1.53
N THR A 462 -20.33 -35.01 -1.99
CA THR A 462 -20.18 -35.58 -3.33
C THR A 462 -20.99 -36.85 -3.53
N ASN A 463 -21.40 -37.51 -2.44
CA ASN A 463 -22.31 -38.67 -2.46
C ASN A 463 -23.66 -38.25 -1.88
N LEU A 464 -24.46 -37.58 -2.69
CA LEU A 464 -25.80 -37.15 -2.32
C LEU A 464 -26.68 -38.36 -1.95
N ASN A 465 -27.61 -38.15 -1.02
CA ASN A 465 -28.63 -39.18 -0.69
C ASN A 465 -29.57 -39.40 -1.88
N ASP A 466 -30.41 -40.46 -1.79
CA ASP A 466 -31.24 -40.84 -2.92
C ASP A 466 -32.39 -39.84 -3.18
N GLU A 467 -32.83 -39.09 -2.15
CA GLU A 467 -33.81 -38.03 -2.29
C GLU A 467 -33.26 -36.89 -3.14
N TRP A 468 -32.03 -36.41 -2.87
CA TRP A 468 -31.34 -35.41 -3.69
C TRP A 468 -31.11 -35.89 -5.13
N LYS A 469 -30.68 -37.15 -5.31
CA LYS A 469 -30.51 -37.75 -6.66
C LYS A 469 -31.79 -37.76 -7.45
N LYS A 470 -32.92 -38.05 -6.79
CA LYS A 470 -34.24 -38.02 -7.39
C LYS A 470 -34.70 -36.63 -7.78
N GLU A 471 -34.49 -35.62 -6.90
CA GLU A 471 -34.85 -34.21 -7.14
C GLU A 471 -34.04 -33.60 -8.27
N LEU A 472 -32.74 -33.86 -8.31
CA LEU A 472 -31.85 -33.34 -9.33
C LEU A 472 -31.90 -34.10 -10.67
N GLY A 473 -32.50 -35.31 -10.65
CA GLY A 473 -32.67 -36.16 -11.84
C GLY A 473 -31.41 -36.95 -12.23
N PRO A 474 -31.44 -37.64 -13.39
CA PRO A 474 -30.41 -38.59 -13.80
C PRO A 474 -29.02 -37.94 -13.97
N ASN A 475 -28.95 -36.65 -14.27
CA ASN A 475 -27.72 -35.88 -14.47
C ASN A 475 -27.27 -35.17 -13.19
N TRP A 476 -27.69 -35.62 -12.00
CA TRP A 476 -27.41 -34.93 -10.73
C TRP A 476 -25.94 -34.59 -10.46
N LYS A 477 -25.00 -35.43 -10.94
CA LYS A 477 -23.55 -35.16 -10.79
C LYS A 477 -23.11 -33.92 -11.55
N ASP A 478 -23.60 -33.77 -12.77
CA ASP A 478 -23.27 -32.62 -13.61
C ASP A 478 -23.95 -31.35 -13.08
N VAL A 479 -25.19 -31.48 -12.60
CA VAL A 479 -25.92 -30.38 -11.94
C VAL A 479 -25.18 -29.94 -10.69
N GLN A 480 -24.77 -30.87 -9.82
CA GLN A 480 -24.01 -30.53 -8.61
C GLN A 480 -22.69 -29.88 -8.96
N LYS A 481 -21.89 -30.50 -9.83
CA LYS A 481 -20.58 -29.94 -10.26
C LYS A 481 -20.71 -28.54 -10.83
N LYS A 482 -21.76 -28.27 -11.59
CA LYS A 482 -21.96 -27.00 -12.29
C LYS A 482 -22.47 -25.89 -11.39
N TYR A 483 -23.41 -26.19 -10.46
CA TYR A 483 -24.16 -25.17 -9.75
C TYR A 483 -23.85 -25.11 -8.25
N LEU A 484 -23.05 -26.02 -7.71
CA LEU A 484 -22.82 -26.14 -6.27
C LEU A 484 -22.45 -24.79 -5.62
N HIS A 485 -21.48 -24.07 -6.20
CA HIS A 485 -20.91 -22.85 -5.65
C HIS A 485 -21.45 -21.57 -6.31
N THR A 486 -22.48 -21.69 -7.16
CA THR A 486 -23.08 -20.53 -7.83
C THR A 486 -24.09 -19.84 -6.92
N ILE A 487 -24.36 -18.56 -7.21
CA ILE A 487 -25.26 -17.72 -6.40
C ILE A 487 -26.67 -18.34 -6.29
N GLY A 488 -27.11 -19.09 -7.30
CA GLY A 488 -28.40 -19.78 -7.30
C GLY A 488 -28.54 -20.77 -6.16
N ASN A 489 -27.47 -21.45 -5.77
CA ASN A 489 -27.43 -22.47 -4.73
C ASN A 489 -26.96 -22.00 -3.35
N LEU A 490 -26.55 -20.74 -3.20
CA LEU A 490 -26.03 -20.19 -1.94
C LEU A 490 -27.07 -19.35 -1.23
N THR A 491 -27.14 -19.51 0.10
CA THR A 491 -27.96 -18.67 0.95
C THR A 491 -27.29 -18.44 2.30
N LEU A 492 -27.98 -17.75 3.22
CA LEU A 492 -27.54 -17.53 4.59
C LEU A 492 -28.44 -18.27 5.58
N THR A 493 -27.82 -18.79 6.64
CA THR A 493 -28.54 -19.42 7.76
C THR A 493 -27.74 -19.29 9.06
N ALA A 494 -28.40 -19.35 10.20
CA ALA A 494 -27.78 -19.52 11.51
C ALA A 494 -27.67 -21.02 11.91
N TYR A 495 -28.24 -21.93 11.13
CA TYR A 495 -28.43 -23.37 11.45
C TYR A 495 -27.72 -24.29 10.45
N ASN A 496 -26.55 -23.89 9.95
CA ASN A 496 -25.83 -24.61 8.90
C ASN A 496 -25.46 -26.06 9.31
N SER A 497 -25.00 -26.24 10.55
CA SER A 497 -24.65 -27.56 11.10
C SER A 497 -25.86 -28.52 11.16
N GLU A 498 -27.02 -27.99 11.49
CA GLU A 498 -28.27 -28.74 11.60
C GLU A 498 -28.85 -29.06 10.21
N MET A 499 -28.64 -28.17 9.24
CA MET A 499 -29.10 -28.38 7.85
C MET A 499 -28.29 -29.45 7.14
N SER A 500 -26.94 -29.36 7.22
CA SER A 500 -26.02 -30.34 6.65
C SER A 500 -26.45 -30.83 5.24
N ASP A 501 -26.49 -32.13 5.00
CA ASP A 501 -26.91 -32.79 3.75
C ASP A 501 -28.35 -33.28 3.74
N LYS A 502 -29.20 -32.76 4.65
CA LYS A 502 -30.62 -33.09 4.70
C LYS A 502 -31.35 -32.76 3.40
N PRO A 503 -32.41 -33.53 3.03
CA PRO A 503 -33.25 -33.23 1.88
C PRO A 503 -33.82 -31.81 1.92
N PHE A 504 -34.15 -31.26 0.77
CA PHE A 504 -34.64 -29.88 0.66
C PHE A 504 -35.86 -29.60 1.54
N ILE A 505 -36.82 -30.49 1.50
CA ILE A 505 -38.08 -30.35 2.29
C ILE A 505 -37.80 -30.37 3.80
N VAL A 506 -36.80 -31.14 4.24
CA VAL A 506 -36.38 -31.16 5.65
C VAL A 506 -35.70 -29.86 6.04
N LYS A 507 -34.80 -29.31 5.20
CA LYS A 507 -34.20 -27.98 5.40
C LYS A 507 -35.26 -26.88 5.42
N MET A 508 -36.35 -27.05 4.72
CA MET A 508 -37.49 -26.12 4.70
C MET A 508 -38.23 -26.11 6.02
N GLU A 509 -38.58 -27.29 6.56
CA GLU A 509 -39.57 -27.46 7.62
C GLU A 509 -38.98 -27.69 9.02
N MET A 510 -37.66 -27.96 9.12
CA MET A 510 -37.03 -28.10 10.43
C MET A 510 -37.07 -26.80 11.23
N GLU A 511 -36.88 -26.89 12.55
CA GLU A 511 -36.68 -25.72 13.42
C GLU A 511 -35.49 -24.88 12.93
N GLY A 512 -35.69 -23.57 12.75
CA GLY A 512 -34.73 -22.67 12.14
C GLY A 512 -34.52 -22.89 10.63
N GLY A 513 -35.36 -23.66 9.98
CA GLY A 513 -35.33 -23.94 8.54
C GLY A 513 -35.70 -22.73 7.67
N PHE A 514 -35.67 -22.93 6.35
CA PHE A 514 -35.90 -21.81 5.42
C PHE A 514 -37.30 -21.20 5.55
N LYS A 515 -38.30 -21.99 5.96
CA LYS A 515 -39.67 -21.52 6.13
C LYS A 515 -39.83 -20.54 7.30
N GLU A 516 -39.03 -20.71 8.34
CA GLU A 516 -39.04 -19.84 9.52
C GLU A 516 -38.06 -18.66 9.37
N SER A 517 -37.23 -18.68 8.32
CA SER A 517 -36.18 -17.69 8.11
C SER A 517 -36.76 -16.33 7.71
N ALA A 518 -36.38 -15.27 8.44
CA ALA A 518 -36.70 -13.89 8.10
C ALA A 518 -35.82 -13.33 6.99
N LEU A 519 -34.81 -14.07 6.51
CA LEU A 519 -33.87 -13.62 5.49
C LEU A 519 -34.54 -13.49 4.12
N ARG A 520 -34.31 -12.34 3.48
CA ARG A 520 -34.85 -12.07 2.14
C ARG A 520 -34.24 -12.96 1.06
N LEU A 521 -33.03 -13.45 1.26
CA LEU A 521 -32.40 -14.45 0.38
C LEU A 521 -33.17 -15.76 0.36
N ASN A 522 -33.91 -16.08 1.45
CA ASN A 522 -34.69 -17.29 1.56
C ASN A 522 -36.14 -17.16 1.04
N SER A 523 -36.57 -15.93 0.72
CA SER A 523 -37.99 -15.65 0.32
C SER A 523 -38.46 -16.39 -0.94
N TYR A 524 -37.53 -16.76 -1.84
CA TYR A 524 -37.85 -17.59 -3.00
C TYR A 524 -38.06 -19.05 -2.60
N LEU A 525 -37.22 -19.55 -1.68
CA LEU A 525 -37.21 -20.95 -1.25
C LEU A 525 -38.53 -21.37 -0.59
N VAL A 526 -39.11 -20.52 0.26
CA VAL A 526 -40.35 -20.81 1.01
C VAL A 526 -41.57 -21.11 0.13
N LYS A 527 -41.46 -20.83 -1.18
CA LYS A 527 -42.54 -21.09 -2.15
C LYS A 527 -42.41 -22.44 -2.85
N LEU A 528 -41.32 -23.17 -2.59
CA LEU A 528 -40.95 -24.37 -3.31
C LEU A 528 -41.17 -25.61 -2.44
N THR A 529 -41.47 -26.75 -3.12
CA THR A 529 -41.61 -28.07 -2.52
C THR A 529 -40.46 -29.01 -2.92
N GLU A 530 -39.63 -28.61 -3.87
CA GLU A 530 -38.46 -29.35 -4.37
C GLU A 530 -37.36 -28.38 -4.80
N TRP A 531 -36.14 -28.89 -4.96
CA TRP A 531 -34.98 -28.11 -5.38
C TRP A 531 -34.25 -28.83 -6.50
N ASN A 532 -34.37 -28.31 -7.72
CA ASN A 532 -33.79 -28.90 -8.93
C ASN A 532 -33.03 -27.85 -9.77
N GLU A 533 -32.45 -28.27 -10.90
CA GLU A 533 -31.68 -27.41 -11.77
C GLU A 533 -32.42 -26.14 -12.23
N ASN A 534 -33.70 -26.27 -12.53
CA ASN A 534 -34.52 -25.13 -12.98
C ASN A 534 -34.68 -24.10 -11.86
N HIS A 535 -34.97 -24.53 -10.64
CA HIS A 535 -35.10 -23.64 -9.48
C HIS A 535 -33.78 -22.93 -9.15
N ILE A 536 -32.61 -23.61 -9.31
CA ILE A 536 -31.29 -22.99 -9.15
C ILE A 536 -31.10 -21.87 -10.18
N LYS A 537 -31.43 -22.12 -11.46
CA LYS A 537 -31.30 -21.14 -12.54
C LYS A 537 -32.24 -19.95 -12.35
N GLU A 538 -33.52 -20.22 -12.01
CA GLU A 538 -34.51 -19.16 -11.76
C GLU A 538 -34.08 -18.26 -10.59
N ARG A 539 -33.66 -18.87 -9.48
CA ARG A 539 -33.17 -18.12 -8.33
C ARG A 539 -31.90 -17.33 -8.67
N ALA A 540 -30.96 -17.92 -9.42
CA ALA A 540 -29.76 -17.21 -9.88
C ALA A 540 -30.15 -15.95 -10.69
N LYS A 541 -31.12 -16.07 -11.60
CA LYS A 541 -31.61 -14.93 -12.39
C LYS A 541 -32.26 -13.85 -11.53
N LEU A 542 -33.14 -14.25 -10.58
CA LEU A 542 -33.78 -13.31 -9.64
C LEU A 542 -32.73 -12.53 -8.79
N LEU A 543 -31.71 -13.23 -8.31
CA LEU A 543 -30.63 -12.60 -7.55
C LEU A 543 -29.74 -11.72 -8.44
N THR A 544 -29.52 -12.10 -9.68
CA THR A 544 -28.80 -11.29 -10.67
C THR A 544 -29.53 -10.01 -11.03
N ASP A 545 -30.86 -10.06 -11.15
CA ASP A 545 -31.67 -8.84 -11.38
C ASP A 545 -31.58 -7.87 -10.21
N LYS A 546 -31.52 -8.38 -8.96
CA LYS A 546 -31.19 -7.54 -7.80
C LYS A 546 -29.77 -6.99 -7.88
N ALA A 547 -28.79 -7.83 -8.24
CA ALA A 547 -27.37 -7.46 -8.36
C ALA A 547 -27.16 -6.33 -9.38
N LYS A 548 -27.85 -6.37 -10.54
CA LYS A 548 -27.83 -5.28 -11.54
C LYS A 548 -28.36 -3.96 -10.98
N GLN A 549 -29.26 -3.98 -9.99
CA GLN A 549 -29.76 -2.76 -9.34
C GLN A 549 -28.82 -2.24 -8.24
N VAL A 550 -28.07 -3.12 -7.58
CA VAL A 550 -27.05 -2.75 -6.59
C VAL A 550 -25.81 -2.19 -7.29
N TRP A 551 -25.26 -2.95 -8.21
CA TRP A 551 -24.05 -2.60 -8.97
C TRP A 551 -24.44 -2.19 -10.39
N LYS A 552 -24.98 -0.99 -10.54
CA LYS A 552 -25.53 -0.51 -11.80
C LYS A 552 -24.45 -0.26 -12.85
N TYR A 553 -24.79 -0.57 -14.11
CA TYR A 553 -24.03 -0.08 -15.25
C TYR A 553 -24.31 1.43 -15.44
N PRO A 554 -23.30 2.25 -15.76
CA PRO A 554 -23.51 3.68 -15.97
C PRO A 554 -24.49 3.94 -17.12
N MET A 555 -25.51 4.75 -16.87
CA MET A 555 -26.47 5.15 -17.88
C MET A 555 -26.10 6.53 -18.42
N ILE A 556 -25.96 6.63 -19.72
CA ILE A 556 -25.75 7.86 -20.49
C ILE A 556 -26.55 7.76 -21.78
N SER A 557 -27.25 8.82 -22.16
CA SER A 557 -28.03 8.84 -23.42
C SER A 557 -27.10 8.95 -24.62
N GLU A 558 -27.54 8.48 -25.79
CA GLU A 558 -26.75 8.60 -27.04
C GLU A 558 -26.41 10.08 -27.35
N LYS A 559 -27.30 11.00 -27.06
CA LYS A 559 -27.07 12.43 -27.25
C LYS A 559 -25.96 12.98 -26.36
N GLU A 560 -25.93 12.56 -25.09
CA GLU A 560 -24.88 12.94 -24.13
C GLU A 560 -23.57 12.23 -24.40
N LEU A 561 -23.60 11.01 -24.94
CA LEU A 561 -22.43 10.22 -25.30
C LEU A 561 -21.75 10.74 -26.58
N ALA A 562 -22.53 11.25 -27.54
CA ALA A 562 -22.04 11.68 -28.86
C ALA A 562 -20.81 12.62 -28.81
N PRO A 563 -20.69 13.61 -27.89
CA PRO A 563 -19.51 14.48 -27.82
C PRO A 563 -18.22 13.77 -27.38
N TYR A 564 -18.33 12.55 -26.87
CA TYR A 564 -17.21 11.72 -26.39
C TYR A 564 -16.87 10.58 -27.37
N CYS A 565 -17.77 10.28 -28.31
CA CYS A 565 -17.45 9.42 -29.44
C CYS A 565 -16.48 10.21 -30.31
N VAL A 566 -15.18 9.88 -30.22
CA VAL A 566 -14.21 10.40 -31.19
C VAL A 566 -14.73 9.97 -32.56
N GLU A 567 -15.06 10.92 -33.45
CA GLU A 567 -15.15 10.60 -34.85
C GLU A 567 -13.86 9.86 -35.20
N GLU A 568 -13.95 8.55 -35.45
CA GLU A 568 -12.85 7.84 -36.07
C GLU A 568 -12.54 8.61 -37.36
N LYS A 569 -11.56 9.54 -37.32
CA LYS A 569 -10.87 9.91 -38.53
C LYS A 569 -10.58 8.57 -39.17
N LEU A 570 -11.06 8.36 -40.40
CA LEU A 570 -10.77 7.21 -41.25
C LEU A 570 -9.24 7.02 -41.33
N VAL A 571 -8.66 6.61 -40.25
CA VAL A 571 -7.36 5.96 -40.24
C VAL A 571 -7.68 4.62 -40.85
N HIS A 572 -7.16 4.37 -42.05
CA HIS A 572 -7.21 3.04 -42.67
C HIS A 572 -6.87 2.04 -41.58
N LYS A 573 -7.89 1.37 -41.03
CA LYS A 573 -7.71 0.31 -40.05
C LYS A 573 -7.10 -0.85 -40.77
N TYR A 574 -5.78 -0.96 -40.72
CA TYR A 574 -5.10 -2.17 -41.15
C TYR A 574 -5.55 -3.31 -40.24
N SER A 575 -5.85 -4.45 -40.84
CA SER A 575 -6.24 -5.67 -40.13
C SER A 575 -5.25 -6.78 -40.46
N LEU A 576 -5.41 -7.95 -39.85
CA LEU A 576 -4.58 -9.09 -40.14
C LEU A 576 -4.61 -9.44 -41.65
N ASP A 577 -5.75 -9.23 -42.32
CA ASP A 577 -5.95 -9.50 -43.75
C ASP A 577 -5.21 -8.49 -44.66
N THR A 578 -4.64 -7.44 -44.11
CA THR A 578 -3.84 -6.46 -44.87
C THR A 578 -2.46 -7.01 -45.22
N TYR A 579 -1.98 -8.04 -44.51
CA TYR A 579 -0.67 -8.60 -44.69
C TYR A 579 -0.73 -9.87 -45.59
N ASP A 580 0.26 -10.02 -46.45
CA ASP A 580 0.35 -11.14 -47.38
C ASP A 580 0.88 -12.41 -46.70
N PHE A 581 0.05 -12.99 -45.85
CA PHE A 581 0.32 -14.27 -45.20
C PHE A 581 0.07 -15.43 -46.13
N ASN A 582 1.04 -16.32 -46.25
CA ASN A 582 0.76 -17.68 -46.70
C ASN A 582 0.48 -18.60 -45.49
N VAL A 583 0.07 -19.83 -45.72
CA VAL A 583 -0.26 -20.80 -44.67
C VAL A 583 0.88 -20.96 -43.65
N PHE A 584 2.11 -21.03 -44.13
CA PHE A 584 3.30 -21.23 -43.32
C PHE A 584 3.60 -20.00 -42.42
N THR A 585 3.69 -18.81 -43.01
CA THR A 585 3.99 -17.59 -42.28
C THR A 585 2.86 -17.17 -41.35
N LYS A 586 1.62 -17.53 -41.67
CA LYS A 586 0.49 -17.35 -40.77
C LYS A 586 0.62 -18.22 -39.52
N THR A 587 1.04 -19.47 -39.66
CA THR A 587 1.31 -20.36 -38.52
C THR A 587 2.44 -19.83 -37.64
N LEU A 588 3.54 -19.34 -38.23
CA LEU A 588 4.64 -18.71 -37.50
C LEU A 588 4.13 -17.52 -36.69
N PHE A 589 3.33 -16.66 -37.33
CA PHE A 589 2.78 -15.47 -36.71
C PHE A 589 1.83 -15.81 -35.53
N GLU A 590 0.91 -16.74 -35.69
CA GLU A 590 -0.05 -17.14 -34.68
C GLU A 590 0.64 -17.70 -33.42
N VAL A 591 1.73 -18.46 -33.59
CA VAL A 591 2.53 -18.97 -32.48
C VAL A 591 3.25 -17.82 -31.76
N LEU A 592 3.90 -16.92 -32.49
CA LEU A 592 4.61 -15.78 -31.95
C LEU A 592 3.66 -14.78 -31.28
N ASP A 593 2.57 -14.42 -31.95
CA ASP A 593 1.55 -13.50 -31.47
C ASP A 593 0.98 -13.94 -30.10
N LYS A 594 0.61 -15.23 -30.02
CA LYS A 594 0.10 -15.81 -28.78
C LYS A 594 1.11 -15.68 -27.62
N ARG A 595 2.39 -15.89 -27.90
CA ARG A 595 3.45 -15.79 -26.88
C ARG A 595 3.69 -14.33 -26.46
N ILE A 596 3.74 -13.39 -27.40
CA ILE A 596 3.91 -11.96 -27.10
C ILE A 596 2.72 -11.42 -26.32
N MET A 597 1.49 -11.73 -26.76
CA MET A 597 0.27 -11.30 -26.08
C MET A 597 0.11 -11.88 -24.67
N ASN A 598 0.77 -13.01 -24.39
CA ASN A 598 0.77 -13.62 -23.04
C ASN A 598 1.86 -13.07 -22.11
N LEU A 599 2.73 -12.15 -22.54
CA LEU A 599 3.71 -11.50 -21.66
C LEU A 599 3.02 -10.68 -20.58
N SER A 600 1.98 -9.92 -20.96
CA SER A 600 1.16 -9.14 -20.01
C SER A 600 -0.19 -8.80 -20.63
N SER A 601 -1.18 -8.56 -19.77
CA SER A 601 -2.47 -7.97 -20.19
C SER A 601 -2.35 -6.53 -20.73
N ASP A 602 -1.21 -5.87 -20.53
CA ASP A 602 -0.93 -4.49 -20.97
C ASP A 602 -0.36 -4.45 -22.41
N VAL A 603 0.05 -5.59 -22.94
CA VAL A 603 0.56 -5.68 -24.31
C VAL A 603 -0.59 -5.46 -25.28
N LYS A 604 -0.41 -4.46 -26.16
CA LYS A 604 -1.35 -4.12 -27.23
C LYS A 604 -0.73 -4.42 -28.57
N ARG A 605 -1.53 -5.04 -29.45
CA ARG A 605 -1.18 -5.27 -30.83
C ARG A 605 -1.83 -4.19 -31.72
N GLU A 606 -1.02 -3.52 -32.52
CA GLU A 606 -1.49 -2.55 -33.52
C GLU A 606 -1.05 -2.95 -34.93
N TYR A 607 -1.98 -2.95 -35.86
CA TYR A 607 -1.72 -3.18 -37.27
C TYR A 607 -1.33 -1.87 -37.96
N LYS A 608 -0.14 -1.81 -38.54
CA LYS A 608 0.37 -0.67 -39.29
C LYS A 608 0.44 -1.04 -40.78
N LYS A 609 0.70 -0.07 -41.67
CA LYS A 609 0.73 -0.32 -43.11
C LYS A 609 1.70 -1.45 -43.54
N LEU A 610 2.84 -1.59 -42.86
CA LEU A 610 3.92 -2.49 -43.27
C LEU A 610 4.38 -3.48 -42.21
N TYR A 611 3.94 -3.32 -40.96
CA TYR A 611 4.34 -4.15 -39.83
C TYR A 611 3.24 -4.23 -38.77
N ILE A 612 3.32 -5.21 -37.89
CA ILE A 612 2.47 -5.42 -36.74
C ILE A 612 3.28 -5.02 -35.54
N ALA A 613 2.84 -3.99 -34.82
CA ALA A 613 3.51 -3.47 -33.63
C ALA A 613 2.93 -4.06 -32.35
N TYR A 614 3.79 -4.40 -31.40
CA TYR A 614 3.39 -4.72 -30.03
C TYR A 614 3.98 -3.68 -29.09
N LYS A 615 3.13 -3.14 -28.24
CA LYS A 615 3.48 -2.06 -27.33
C LYS A 615 2.85 -2.22 -25.95
N VAL A 616 3.49 -1.65 -24.96
CA VAL A 616 2.93 -1.34 -23.64
C VAL A 616 2.69 0.18 -23.62
N ASP A 617 3.65 0.98 -23.24
CA ASP A 617 3.63 2.44 -23.38
C ASP A 617 4.20 2.87 -24.74
N THR A 618 5.30 2.27 -25.16
CA THR A 618 5.89 2.40 -26.50
C THR A 618 6.00 1.05 -27.19
N ASN A 619 6.33 1.04 -28.50
CA ASN A 619 6.57 -0.21 -29.19
C ASN A 619 7.83 -0.87 -28.62
N PHE A 620 7.76 -2.14 -28.23
CA PHE A 620 8.91 -2.93 -27.81
C PHE A 620 9.31 -3.97 -28.88
N VAL A 621 8.40 -4.35 -29.76
CA VAL A 621 8.68 -5.22 -30.90
C VAL A 621 7.75 -4.95 -32.07
N ASP A 622 8.32 -4.99 -33.29
CA ASP A 622 7.61 -4.85 -34.56
C ASP A 622 7.83 -6.10 -35.41
N VAL A 623 6.76 -6.67 -35.97
CA VAL A 623 6.80 -7.88 -36.78
C VAL A 623 6.42 -7.57 -38.23
N VAL A 624 7.29 -7.89 -39.13
CA VAL A 624 7.09 -7.78 -40.60
C VAL A 624 6.95 -9.16 -41.21
N VAL A 625 5.86 -9.40 -41.94
CA VAL A 625 5.60 -10.64 -42.63
C VAL A 625 6.40 -10.68 -43.95
N GLN A 626 7.20 -11.72 -44.12
CA GLN A 626 7.93 -11.99 -45.35
C GLN A 626 7.46 -13.32 -45.95
N LYS A 627 7.79 -13.59 -47.20
CA LYS A 627 7.28 -14.79 -47.94
C LYS A 627 7.62 -16.14 -47.28
N GLN A 628 8.73 -16.23 -46.56
CA GLN A 628 9.21 -17.51 -45.99
C GLN A 628 9.54 -17.42 -44.49
N ARG A 629 9.39 -16.27 -43.86
CA ARG A 629 9.76 -16.03 -42.46
C ARG A 629 9.09 -14.77 -41.88
N LEU A 630 9.21 -14.61 -40.59
CA LEU A 630 8.93 -13.35 -39.92
C LEU A 630 10.23 -12.60 -39.66
N ARG A 631 10.23 -11.29 -39.95
CA ARG A 631 11.30 -10.38 -39.59
C ARG A 631 10.83 -9.58 -38.36
N ILE A 632 11.59 -9.61 -37.31
CA ILE A 632 11.23 -9.06 -36.01
C ILE A 632 12.25 -8.00 -35.66
N SER A 633 11.79 -6.76 -35.45
CA SER A 633 12.62 -5.64 -34.95
C SER A 633 12.33 -5.43 -33.49
N VAL A 634 13.36 -5.46 -32.65
CA VAL A 634 13.25 -5.34 -31.19
C VAL A 634 13.78 -3.97 -30.77
N ASN A 635 12.99 -3.23 -30.01
CA ASN A 635 13.27 -1.85 -29.60
C ASN A 635 14.27 -1.79 -28.44
N MET A 636 15.51 -2.15 -28.73
CA MET A 636 16.67 -2.06 -27.83
C MET A 636 17.91 -1.60 -28.61
N LYS A 637 18.88 -1.06 -27.89
CA LYS A 637 20.22 -0.88 -28.46
C LYS A 637 20.91 -2.22 -28.61
N PHE A 638 21.60 -2.43 -29.73
CA PHE A 638 22.30 -3.69 -29.96
C PHE A 638 23.38 -3.98 -28.89
N THR A 639 23.97 -2.96 -28.31
CA THR A 639 24.95 -3.08 -27.22
C THR A 639 24.38 -3.61 -25.92
N ASP A 640 23.07 -3.47 -25.71
CA ASP A 640 22.41 -3.74 -24.43
C ASP A 640 21.71 -5.11 -24.43
N ILE A 641 21.75 -5.82 -25.59
CA ILE A 641 21.07 -7.10 -25.72
C ILE A 641 21.98 -8.26 -25.31
N TYR A 642 21.42 -9.17 -24.52
CA TYR A 642 22.06 -10.44 -24.20
C TYR A 642 21.62 -11.51 -25.20
N ASP A 643 22.49 -11.87 -26.14
CA ASP A 643 22.24 -12.86 -27.19
C ASP A 643 23.29 -13.99 -27.21
N PRO A 644 23.20 -14.96 -26.29
CA PRO A 644 24.17 -16.06 -26.21
C PRO A 644 24.11 -17.03 -27.41
N LYS A 645 23.04 -16.96 -28.22
CA LYS A 645 22.81 -17.85 -29.37
C LYS A 645 23.23 -17.21 -30.67
N GLY A 646 23.55 -15.89 -30.67
CA GLY A 646 23.99 -15.18 -31.86
C GLY A 646 22.92 -15.08 -32.97
N ILE A 647 21.63 -14.96 -32.57
CA ILE A 647 20.50 -14.88 -33.53
C ILE A 647 20.16 -13.42 -33.89
N CYS A 648 20.70 -12.46 -33.15
CA CYS A 648 20.45 -11.04 -33.34
C CYS A 648 21.38 -10.44 -34.38
N LYS A 649 20.84 -9.56 -35.21
CA LYS A 649 21.57 -8.77 -36.19
C LYS A 649 21.55 -7.30 -35.78
N ASP A 650 22.74 -6.68 -35.80
CA ASP A 650 22.89 -5.23 -35.61
C ASP A 650 22.38 -4.49 -36.85
N ILE A 651 21.43 -3.59 -36.62
CA ILE A 651 20.84 -2.73 -37.65
C ILE A 651 20.96 -1.25 -37.31
N THR A 652 21.88 -0.91 -36.39
CA THR A 652 22.15 0.47 -35.99
C THR A 652 22.46 1.34 -37.20
N GLY A 653 21.79 2.49 -37.30
CA GLY A 653 22.00 3.46 -38.37
C GLY A 653 21.46 3.08 -39.76
N ILE A 654 20.76 1.96 -39.90
CA ILE A 654 20.10 1.57 -41.17
C ILE A 654 18.67 2.09 -41.15
N GLY A 655 18.33 3.06 -42.02
CA GLY A 655 16.97 3.58 -42.17
C GLY A 655 15.95 2.50 -42.51
N ARG A 656 14.97 2.26 -41.60
CA ARG A 656 13.99 1.17 -41.73
C ARG A 656 12.59 1.51 -41.22
N TRP A 657 11.65 0.64 -41.54
CA TRP A 657 10.32 0.59 -40.98
C TRP A 657 10.37 -0.26 -39.68
N GLY A 658 10.25 0.34 -38.52
CA GLY A 658 10.31 -0.28 -37.19
C GLY A 658 11.28 0.47 -36.25
N ASN A 659 11.08 0.34 -34.94
CA ASN A 659 11.89 0.96 -33.90
C ASN A 659 12.95 -0.03 -33.39
N GLY A 660 14.14 0.49 -32.99
CA GLY A 660 15.22 -0.27 -32.34
C GLY A 660 16.33 -0.71 -33.29
N ASP A 661 17.46 -1.13 -32.71
CA ASP A 661 18.70 -1.45 -33.38
C ASP A 661 18.93 -2.96 -33.56
N VAL A 662 17.99 -3.79 -33.11
CA VAL A 662 18.10 -5.27 -33.12
C VAL A 662 17.07 -5.88 -34.04
N GLU A 663 17.56 -6.76 -34.93
CA GLU A 663 16.74 -7.55 -35.87
C GLU A 663 16.92 -9.04 -35.60
N VAL A 664 15.82 -9.80 -35.56
CA VAL A 664 15.80 -11.25 -35.42
C VAL A 664 14.87 -11.84 -36.46
N PHE A 665 15.18 -13.05 -36.94
CA PHE A 665 14.35 -13.78 -37.90
C PHE A 665 13.76 -15.02 -37.24
N MET A 666 12.50 -15.33 -37.58
CA MET A 666 11.84 -16.57 -37.22
C MET A 666 11.49 -17.34 -38.47
N ASP A 667 12.23 -18.41 -38.73
CA ASP A 667 12.11 -19.25 -39.91
C ASP A 667 11.29 -20.52 -39.62
N HIS A 668 11.25 -20.99 -38.41
CA HIS A 668 10.50 -22.17 -37.94
C HIS A 668 9.76 -21.92 -36.63
N THR A 669 8.70 -22.69 -36.36
CA THR A 669 7.96 -22.62 -35.08
C THR A 669 8.81 -23.03 -33.88
N SER A 670 9.83 -23.86 -34.08
CA SER A 670 10.83 -24.23 -33.05
C SER A 670 11.70 -23.08 -32.59
N ASP A 671 11.77 -21.99 -33.35
CA ASP A 671 12.60 -20.81 -33.01
C ASP A 671 11.93 -19.89 -32.00
N VAL A 672 10.64 -20.10 -31.74
CA VAL A 672 9.82 -19.17 -30.92
C VAL A 672 10.41 -18.90 -29.58
N ASP A 673 10.93 -19.91 -28.88
CA ASP A 673 11.50 -19.72 -27.53
C ASP A 673 12.75 -18.84 -27.55
N ASN A 674 13.62 -19.04 -28.55
CA ASN A 674 14.81 -18.23 -28.74
C ASN A 674 14.50 -16.79 -29.10
N VAL A 675 13.50 -16.59 -29.96
CA VAL A 675 13.02 -15.25 -30.35
C VAL A 675 12.35 -14.56 -29.17
N MET A 676 11.58 -15.28 -28.37
CA MET A 676 10.94 -14.72 -27.17
C MET A 676 11.96 -14.28 -26.10
N GLU A 677 13.07 -15.03 -25.91
CA GLU A 677 14.16 -14.61 -24.99
C GLU A 677 14.70 -13.21 -25.34
N ILE A 678 14.72 -12.86 -26.60
CA ILE A 678 15.16 -11.55 -27.08
C ILE A 678 14.06 -10.49 -26.91
N ILE A 679 12.83 -10.82 -27.25
CA ILE A 679 11.67 -9.92 -27.12
C ILE A 679 11.41 -9.56 -25.66
N GLU A 680 11.54 -10.52 -24.76
CA GLU A 680 11.32 -10.30 -23.31
C GLU A 680 12.31 -9.30 -22.71
N GLN A 681 13.51 -9.17 -23.22
CA GLN A 681 14.47 -8.17 -22.77
C GLN A 681 13.97 -6.75 -23.05
N SER A 682 13.49 -6.50 -24.28
CA SER A 682 12.90 -5.22 -24.64
C SER A 682 11.59 -4.94 -23.90
N TYR A 683 10.80 -5.96 -23.64
CA TYR A 683 9.59 -5.84 -22.85
C TYR A 683 9.92 -5.42 -21.40
N LYS A 684 10.90 -6.05 -20.75
CA LYS A 684 11.34 -5.72 -19.38
C LYS A 684 11.88 -4.30 -19.24
N GLN A 685 12.58 -3.78 -20.27
CA GLN A 685 13.01 -2.38 -20.29
C GLN A 685 11.86 -1.37 -20.25
N GLN A 686 10.65 -1.77 -20.65
CA GLN A 686 9.47 -0.90 -20.57
C GLN A 686 8.80 -0.94 -19.20
N GLU A 687 9.11 -1.96 -18.38
CA GLU A 687 8.60 -2.08 -17.01
C GLU A 687 9.48 -1.35 -15.98
N GLU A 688 10.76 -1.11 -16.33
CA GLU A 688 11.71 -0.29 -15.55
C GLU A 688 11.52 1.20 -15.83
#